data_6bfb6a21cf5bb313ef6e692382accbe8
#
_entry.id   6bfb6a21cf5bb313ef6e692382accbe8
#
_cell.length_a   1.000
_cell.length_b   1.000
_cell.length_c   1.000
_cell.angle_alpha   90.00
_cell.angle_beta   90.00
_cell.angle_gamma   90.00
#
_symmetry.space_group_name_H-M   'P 1'
#
loop_
_entity.id
_entity.type
_entity.pdbx_description
1 polymer ?
#
loop_
_entity_poly.entity_id
_entity_poly.type
_entity_poly.pdbx_seq_one_letter_code
_entity_poly.pdbx_strand_id
1 'polypeptide(L)'
;MSEQNKETSYSAKSIQVLEGLEAVRKRPAMYIGDISERGLHHLVYEVVDNSIDEALAGYCKNILVDIWEDNSISVEDDGRGIPVDFHEKEKKSALEVVMTVLHAGGKFDKGTYKVSGGLHGVGVSCVNALSTKLVAEVCRGGKRYIQEYSCGKPLYAVKEVGTADKTGTKVTFHPDGSIFTETVYKYDILANRLRDLAYLNAGIRITLTDHRADAEGNTRSDVFHSERGLGEFVEYLDSTREHLIPDVIHINTDKYGTPVEVAMTYNTSYNENIHSYVNNINTIEGGTHVTGFRMALTRTLKKYAEDSKMLEKAKVEINGDDFREGLTAVISVKVAEPQFEGQTKTKLGNDEVSGIVQQAVGEALTNYLEEHPKEARMIVDKVILAARARIAARKARDLVQRKSPMGGAGLPGKLADCSDKNPENCELFLVEGDSAGGTAKQGRNRMTQAILPLRGKILNVEKAMPHKVLESEEIKNIYTALGVTIGTEDDAKALNMEKLRYHKVIIMTDADVDGSHIDTLILTFFFRHMRELIEKGYVYIAAPPLYLCKKGNVEEYCWTDQQKQAFVDKYGSGNESSVNIQRYKGLGEMSAEQLWSTTMNPENRTLRQVAIENVAQADYTFSMLMGDDVAPRRQFIEENATYATIDT
;
A
#
# COMPACT_ATOMS: atom_id res chain seq x y z
N MET A 1 -49.38 4.45 26.92
CA MET A 1 -48.30 4.28 27.91
C MET A 1 -47.08 4.98 27.33
N SER A 2 -46.68 6.06 27.94
CA SER A 2 -45.63 6.95 27.45
C SER A 2 -44.25 6.34 27.70
N GLU A 3 -43.49 6.06 26.63
CA GLU A 3 -42.05 5.81 26.72
C GLU A 3 -41.35 7.10 27.10
N GLN A 4 -40.81 7.13 28.30
CA GLN A 4 -39.96 8.21 28.78
C GLN A 4 -38.64 8.19 27.99
N ASN A 5 -38.43 9.18 27.11
CA ASN A 5 -37.13 9.59 26.63
C ASN A 5 -36.24 9.94 27.84
N LYS A 6 -35.33 9.09 28.22
CA LYS A 6 -34.22 9.45 29.09
C LYS A 6 -33.29 10.37 28.28
N GLU A 7 -33.47 11.67 28.42
CA GLU A 7 -32.45 12.65 28.07
C GLU A 7 -31.17 12.30 28.87
N THR A 8 -30.17 11.79 28.19
CA THR A 8 -28.82 11.65 28.72
C THR A 8 -28.22 13.03 28.87
N SER A 9 -28.37 13.62 30.06
CA SER A 9 -27.77 14.94 30.32
C SER A 9 -26.25 14.84 30.24
N TYR A 10 -25.65 15.56 29.29
CA TYR A 10 -24.20 15.72 29.22
C TYR A 10 -23.73 16.51 30.45
N SER A 11 -23.08 15.83 31.37
CA SER A 11 -22.58 16.41 32.63
C SER A 11 -21.13 15.98 32.87
N ALA A 12 -20.47 16.57 33.84
CA ALA A 12 -19.11 16.20 34.23
C ALA A 12 -18.96 14.69 34.54
N LYS A 13 -20.03 14.01 34.94
CA LYS A 13 -20.06 12.55 35.19
C LYS A 13 -20.03 11.72 33.90
N SER A 14 -20.37 12.32 32.76
CA SER A 14 -20.29 11.64 31.44
C SER A 14 -18.90 11.75 30.80
N ILE A 15 -17.99 12.53 31.37
CA ILE A 15 -16.59 12.66 30.93
C ILE A 15 -15.81 11.50 31.56
N GLN A 16 -15.38 10.55 30.72
CA GLN A 16 -14.51 9.44 31.13
C GLN A 16 -13.06 9.80 30.81
N VAL A 17 -12.20 9.77 31.81
CA VAL A 17 -10.74 9.85 31.63
C VAL A 17 -10.24 8.41 31.49
N LEU A 18 -9.61 8.10 30.35
CA LEU A 18 -8.98 6.81 30.11
C LEU A 18 -7.48 6.97 30.35
N GLU A 19 -6.93 6.14 31.21
CA GLU A 19 -5.51 6.17 31.57
C GLU A 19 -4.76 4.97 30.96
N GLY A 20 -3.53 5.23 30.50
CA GLY A 20 -2.59 4.19 30.07
C GLY A 20 -3.13 3.29 28.95
N LEU A 21 -2.90 1.99 29.06
CA LEU A 21 -3.20 1.01 28.03
C LEU A 21 -4.70 0.74 27.84
N GLU A 22 -5.56 1.15 28.77
CA GLU A 22 -7.02 1.06 28.60
C GLU A 22 -7.52 1.98 27.48
N ALA A 23 -6.88 3.14 27.30
CA ALA A 23 -7.16 4.04 26.19
C ALA A 23 -6.88 3.37 24.84
N VAL A 24 -5.77 2.63 24.73
CA VAL A 24 -5.39 1.88 23.53
C VAL A 24 -6.44 0.81 23.20
N ARG A 25 -6.86 0.02 24.17
CA ARG A 25 -7.88 -1.03 23.96
C ARG A 25 -9.24 -0.47 23.57
N LYS A 26 -9.61 0.70 24.10
CA LYS A 26 -10.91 1.33 23.81
C LYS A 26 -10.93 2.06 22.46
N ARG A 27 -9.80 2.54 21.98
CA ARG A 27 -9.65 3.29 20.72
C ARG A 27 -8.40 2.82 19.95
N PRO A 28 -8.31 1.52 19.58
CA PRO A 28 -7.12 0.96 18.96
C PRO A 28 -6.75 1.66 17.65
N ALA A 29 -7.72 2.03 16.82
CA ALA A 29 -7.50 2.70 15.56
C ALA A 29 -6.74 4.05 15.68
N MET A 30 -6.80 4.73 16.83
CA MET A 30 -6.00 5.95 17.07
C MET A 30 -4.48 5.67 17.14
N TYR A 31 -4.08 4.44 17.48
CA TYR A 31 -2.69 4.06 17.72
C TYR A 31 -2.10 3.21 16.58
N ILE A 32 -2.91 2.34 15.97
CA ILE A 32 -2.49 1.39 14.93
C ILE A 32 -3.17 1.61 13.57
N GLY A 33 -3.97 2.67 13.43
CA GLY A 33 -4.63 3.07 12.18
C GLY A 33 -5.98 2.40 11.96
N ASP A 34 -6.09 1.08 12.05
CA ASP A 34 -7.34 0.33 11.96
C ASP A 34 -7.30 -0.97 12.79
N ILE A 35 -8.38 -1.75 12.79
CA ILE A 35 -8.50 -3.03 13.49
C ILE A 35 -8.72 -4.21 12.52
N SER A 36 -8.51 -3.98 11.23
CA SER A 36 -8.58 -4.99 10.18
C SER A 36 -7.23 -5.66 9.96
N GLU A 37 -7.07 -6.35 8.85
CA GLU A 37 -5.83 -6.99 8.42
C GLU A 37 -4.62 -6.05 8.49
N ARG A 38 -4.76 -4.78 8.08
CA ARG A 38 -3.69 -3.79 8.12
C ARG A 38 -3.24 -3.49 9.54
N GLY A 39 -4.17 -3.23 10.46
CA GLY A 39 -3.86 -2.99 11.86
C GLY A 39 -3.25 -4.21 12.56
N LEU A 40 -3.69 -5.42 12.18
CA LEU A 40 -3.11 -6.67 12.67
C LEU A 40 -1.62 -6.77 12.31
N HIS A 41 -1.26 -6.58 11.04
CA HIS A 41 0.14 -6.64 10.58
C HIS A 41 0.99 -5.50 11.14
N HIS A 42 0.38 -4.33 11.42
CA HIS A 42 1.06 -3.20 12.05
C HIS A 42 1.64 -3.54 13.43
N LEU A 43 1.01 -4.46 14.20
CA LEU A 43 1.58 -4.93 15.47
C LEU A 43 2.97 -5.56 15.27
N VAL A 44 3.14 -6.33 14.20
CA VAL A 44 4.44 -6.95 13.87
C VAL A 44 5.46 -5.88 13.50
N TYR A 45 5.05 -4.89 12.71
CA TYR A 45 5.92 -3.79 12.30
C TYR A 45 6.44 -3.01 13.50
N GLU A 46 5.61 -2.73 14.50
CA GLU A 46 6.05 -2.02 15.72
C GLU A 46 7.12 -2.79 16.51
N VAL A 47 7.07 -4.12 16.52
CA VAL A 47 8.09 -4.93 17.19
C VAL A 47 9.36 -5.04 16.34
N VAL A 48 9.22 -5.28 15.03
CA VAL A 48 10.36 -5.34 14.09
C VAL A 48 11.10 -4.01 14.03
N ASP A 49 10.38 -2.88 13.99
CA ASP A 49 10.99 -1.54 13.96
C ASP A 49 11.85 -1.26 15.22
N ASN A 50 11.55 -1.89 16.37
CA ASN A 50 12.42 -1.80 17.54
C ASN A 50 13.75 -2.55 17.32
N SER A 51 13.71 -3.71 16.68
CA SER A 51 14.91 -4.47 16.32
C SER A 51 15.73 -3.74 15.23
N ILE A 52 15.07 -3.09 14.29
CA ILE A 52 15.71 -2.21 13.29
C ILE A 52 16.35 -0.99 13.94
N ASP A 53 15.74 -0.39 14.96
CA ASP A 53 16.37 0.72 15.71
C ASP A 53 17.65 0.27 16.43
N GLU A 54 17.71 -0.96 16.97
CA GLU A 54 18.95 -1.55 17.50
C GLU A 54 20.00 -1.74 16.39
N ALA A 55 19.56 -2.11 15.19
CA ALA A 55 20.44 -2.24 14.04
C ALA A 55 20.98 -0.89 13.55
N LEU A 56 20.15 0.15 13.49
CA LEU A 56 20.57 1.54 13.20
C LEU A 56 21.56 2.08 14.24
N ALA A 57 21.43 1.63 15.49
CA ALA A 57 22.38 1.93 16.55
C ALA A 57 23.68 1.09 16.47
N GLY A 58 23.76 0.13 15.53
CA GLY A 58 24.94 -0.71 15.29
C GLY A 58 25.05 -1.96 16.15
N TYR A 59 23.99 -2.35 16.86
CA TYR A 59 24.02 -3.46 17.82
C TYR A 59 23.29 -4.72 17.38
N CYS A 60 22.46 -4.67 16.33
CA CYS A 60 21.73 -5.81 15.80
C CYS A 60 22.14 -6.11 14.35
N LYS A 61 22.27 -7.40 14.02
CA LYS A 61 22.55 -7.88 12.66
C LYS A 61 21.57 -8.94 12.17
N ASN A 62 20.94 -9.66 13.09
CA ASN A 62 20.03 -10.74 12.78
C ASN A 62 18.69 -10.52 13.46
N ILE A 63 17.62 -10.61 12.69
CA ILE A 63 16.23 -10.52 13.15
C ILE A 63 15.49 -11.76 12.65
N LEU A 64 14.84 -12.47 13.57
CA LEU A 64 14.03 -13.65 13.28
C LEU A 64 12.56 -13.31 13.53
N VAL A 65 11.70 -13.57 12.56
CA VAL A 65 10.26 -13.39 12.65
C VAL A 65 9.58 -14.72 12.36
N ASP A 66 8.84 -15.24 13.33
CA ASP A 66 8.16 -16.53 13.20
C ASP A 66 6.65 -16.37 13.33
N ILE A 67 5.90 -16.93 12.40
CA ILE A 67 4.45 -17.11 12.49
C ILE A 67 4.21 -18.54 13.00
N TRP A 68 3.61 -18.67 14.17
CA TRP A 68 3.37 -19.97 14.81
C TRP A 68 2.02 -20.57 14.38
N GLU A 69 1.85 -21.87 14.59
CA GLU A 69 0.62 -22.62 14.22
C GLU A 69 -0.64 -22.05 14.88
N ASP A 70 -0.52 -21.46 16.07
CA ASP A 70 -1.60 -20.82 16.80
C ASP A 70 -1.87 -19.36 16.39
N ASN A 71 -1.26 -18.90 15.29
CA ASN A 71 -1.24 -17.51 14.85
C ASN A 71 -0.64 -16.51 15.87
N SER A 72 0.17 -16.97 16.81
CA SER A 72 1.08 -16.06 17.51
C SER A 72 2.25 -15.69 16.61
N ILE A 73 2.87 -14.54 16.89
CA ILE A 73 4.10 -14.10 16.23
C ILE A 73 5.20 -13.94 17.26
N SER A 74 6.41 -14.36 16.91
CA SER A 74 7.61 -13.99 17.65
C SER A 74 8.56 -13.19 16.77
N VAL A 75 9.15 -12.14 17.37
CA VAL A 75 10.24 -11.35 16.79
C VAL A 75 11.41 -11.43 17.74
N GLU A 76 12.55 -11.92 17.27
CA GLU A 76 13.79 -12.06 18.03
C GLU A 76 14.91 -11.29 17.34
N ASP A 77 15.67 -10.50 18.09
CA ASP A 77 16.86 -9.79 17.63
C ASP A 77 18.11 -10.17 18.45
N ASP A 78 19.28 -9.90 17.88
CA ASP A 78 20.58 -10.07 18.52
C ASP A 78 21.15 -8.72 19.04
N GLY A 79 20.29 -7.75 19.35
CA GLY A 79 20.64 -6.45 19.87
C GLY A 79 21.14 -6.48 21.32
N ARG A 80 21.17 -5.31 21.98
CA ARG A 80 21.66 -5.18 23.38
C ARG A 80 20.74 -5.82 24.41
N GLY A 81 19.48 -6.10 24.04
CA GLY A 81 18.40 -6.48 24.97
C GLY A 81 17.84 -5.28 25.75
N ILE A 82 16.53 -5.24 25.93
CA ILE A 82 15.84 -4.20 26.70
C ILE A 82 16.39 -4.19 28.13
N PRO A 83 16.68 -3.02 28.76
CA PRO A 83 17.09 -2.94 30.16
C PRO A 83 16.07 -3.60 31.10
N VAL A 84 16.54 -4.34 32.08
CA VAL A 84 15.71 -5.02 33.09
C VAL A 84 15.87 -4.44 34.49
N ASP A 85 16.78 -3.47 34.64
CA ASP A 85 17.09 -2.81 35.90
C ASP A 85 15.86 -2.08 36.44
N PHE A 86 15.87 -1.82 37.76
CA PHE A 86 14.77 -1.13 38.42
C PHE A 86 14.74 0.37 38.06
N HIS A 87 13.58 0.83 37.57
CA HIS A 87 13.35 2.23 37.25
C HIS A 87 12.80 2.98 38.46
N GLU A 88 13.59 3.84 39.06
CA GLU A 88 13.28 4.46 40.35
C GLU A 88 12.01 5.30 40.38
N LYS A 89 11.73 6.02 39.29
CA LYS A 89 10.53 6.88 39.16
C LYS A 89 9.24 6.07 39.03
N GLU A 90 9.26 5.04 38.21
CA GLU A 90 8.05 4.21 37.91
C GLU A 90 7.86 3.05 38.90
N LYS A 91 8.87 2.79 39.80
CA LYS A 91 8.85 1.70 40.79
C LYS A 91 8.66 0.31 40.20
N LYS A 92 9.16 0.10 38.97
CA LYS A 92 9.03 -1.13 38.17
C LYS A 92 10.36 -1.42 37.47
N SER A 93 10.54 -2.61 36.87
CA SER A 93 11.65 -2.85 35.97
C SER A 93 11.53 -1.99 34.69
N ALA A 94 12.65 -1.62 34.08
CA ALA A 94 12.65 -0.88 32.84
C ALA A 94 11.93 -1.64 31.72
N LEU A 95 12.04 -2.98 31.69
CA LEU A 95 11.26 -3.83 30.77
C LEU A 95 9.76 -3.63 30.97
N GLU A 96 9.28 -3.68 32.21
CA GLU A 96 7.85 -3.47 32.50
C GLU A 96 7.40 -2.05 32.14
N VAL A 97 8.24 -1.04 32.35
CA VAL A 97 7.95 0.34 31.96
C VAL A 97 7.76 0.44 30.46
N VAL A 98 8.68 -0.09 29.65
CA VAL A 98 8.61 -0.09 28.18
C VAL A 98 7.36 -0.82 27.67
N MET A 99 6.97 -1.91 28.33
CA MET A 99 5.82 -2.73 27.91
C MET A 99 4.46 -2.19 28.37
N THR A 100 4.41 -1.35 29.43
CA THR A 100 3.12 -0.97 30.05
C THR A 100 2.86 0.52 30.13
N VAL A 101 3.85 1.36 29.89
CA VAL A 101 3.71 2.82 30.00
C VAL A 101 3.78 3.45 28.62
N LEU A 102 2.77 4.23 28.26
CA LEU A 102 2.79 5.02 27.04
C LEU A 102 3.80 6.16 27.16
N HIS A 103 4.42 6.50 26.05
CA HIS A 103 5.46 7.56 25.99
C HIS A 103 6.67 7.29 26.89
N ALA A 104 7.04 6.01 27.03
CA ALA A 104 8.23 5.56 27.74
C ALA A 104 9.19 4.82 26.79
N GLY A 105 10.49 5.06 26.95
CA GLY A 105 11.53 4.36 26.16
C GLY A 105 12.83 5.13 26.06
N GLY A 106 13.91 4.41 25.75
CA GLY A 106 15.27 4.97 25.60
C GLY A 106 15.46 5.85 24.36
N LYS A 107 14.46 5.88 23.46
CA LYS A 107 14.50 6.66 22.19
C LYS A 107 14.31 8.18 22.41
N PHE A 108 13.88 8.60 23.59
CA PHE A 108 13.85 10.01 23.98
C PHE A 108 15.24 10.56 24.38
N ASP A 109 16.23 9.67 24.62
CA ASP A 109 17.59 10.05 24.90
C ASP A 109 18.47 9.98 23.66
N LYS A 110 18.90 11.13 23.15
CA LYS A 110 19.77 11.26 21.96
C LYS A 110 21.14 10.61 22.13
N GLY A 111 21.59 10.39 23.38
CA GLY A 111 22.82 9.66 23.68
C GLY A 111 22.71 8.18 23.38
N THR A 112 21.51 7.61 23.47
CA THR A 112 21.25 6.17 23.27
C THR A 112 20.90 5.84 21.83
N TYR A 113 20.08 6.68 21.17
CA TYR A 113 19.69 6.53 19.76
C TYR A 113 19.80 7.88 19.03
N LYS A 114 20.75 8.00 18.12
CA LYS A 114 20.91 9.21 17.29
C LYS A 114 19.80 9.36 16.26
N VAL A 115 19.31 8.24 15.76
CA VAL A 115 18.23 8.13 14.79
C VAL A 115 17.36 6.94 15.17
N SER A 116 16.05 7.09 15.13
CA SER A 116 15.11 6.00 15.34
C SER A 116 13.83 6.22 14.52
N GLY A 117 13.17 5.12 14.12
CA GLY A 117 11.83 5.13 13.52
C GLY A 117 10.74 5.30 14.58
N GLY A 118 10.98 4.79 15.79
CA GLY A 118 10.05 4.90 16.91
C GLY A 118 10.18 6.24 17.64
N LEU A 119 9.26 7.18 17.38
CA LEU A 119 9.32 8.54 17.91
C LEU A 119 8.49 8.76 19.17
N HIS A 120 7.41 8.02 19.35
CA HIS A 120 6.39 8.31 20.35
C HIS A 120 6.48 7.44 21.60
N GLY A 121 7.31 6.37 21.61
CA GLY A 121 7.45 5.45 22.75
C GLY A 121 6.14 4.72 23.08
N VAL A 122 5.33 4.40 22.08
CA VAL A 122 4.02 3.74 22.28
C VAL A 122 3.90 2.38 21.58
N GLY A 123 4.77 2.05 20.61
CA GLY A 123 4.58 0.90 19.72
C GLY A 123 4.42 -0.42 20.46
N VAL A 124 5.45 -0.89 21.18
CA VAL A 124 5.40 -2.18 21.86
C VAL A 124 4.38 -2.23 23.00
N SER A 125 4.11 -1.11 23.66
CA SER A 125 3.05 -1.04 24.68
C SER A 125 1.66 -1.14 24.07
N CYS A 126 1.45 -0.64 22.84
CA CYS A 126 0.22 -0.88 22.07
C CYS A 126 0.09 -2.35 21.67
N VAL A 127 1.17 -3.00 21.21
CA VAL A 127 1.17 -4.44 20.91
C VAL A 127 0.75 -5.22 22.14
N ASN A 128 1.31 -4.91 23.31
CA ASN A 128 0.97 -5.55 24.58
C ASN A 128 -0.52 -5.33 24.95
N ALA A 129 -1.01 -4.11 24.83
CA ALA A 129 -2.41 -3.78 25.12
C ALA A 129 -3.40 -4.52 24.21
N LEU A 130 -3.04 -4.76 22.95
CA LEU A 130 -3.90 -5.35 21.91
C LEU A 130 -3.68 -6.87 21.74
N SER A 131 -2.93 -7.49 22.66
CA SER A 131 -2.68 -8.94 22.68
C SER A 131 -3.31 -9.60 23.88
N THR A 132 -3.90 -10.77 23.69
CA THR A 132 -4.42 -11.62 24.78
C THR A 132 -3.28 -12.15 25.65
N LYS A 133 -2.13 -12.43 25.02
CA LYS A 133 -0.90 -12.86 25.65
C LYS A 133 0.30 -12.20 24.98
N LEU A 134 1.23 -11.72 25.79
CA LEU A 134 2.54 -11.28 25.31
C LEU A 134 3.61 -11.82 26.27
N VAL A 135 4.69 -12.33 25.69
CA VAL A 135 5.89 -12.81 26.41
C VAL A 135 7.08 -12.01 25.93
N ALA A 136 7.77 -11.34 26.84
CA ALA A 136 9.03 -10.66 26.58
C ALA A 136 10.18 -11.46 27.22
N GLU A 137 11.10 -11.93 26.39
CA GLU A 137 12.33 -12.59 26.81
C GLU A 137 13.51 -11.67 26.48
N VAL A 138 14.40 -11.46 27.44
CA VAL A 138 15.54 -10.58 27.28
C VAL A 138 16.82 -11.31 27.72
N CYS A 139 17.80 -11.34 26.84
CA CYS A 139 19.14 -11.81 27.10
C CYS A 139 20.07 -10.61 27.27
N ARG A 140 20.55 -10.34 28.50
CA ARG A 140 21.38 -9.19 28.81
C ARG A 140 22.30 -9.46 30.02
N GLY A 141 23.54 -9.01 29.94
CA GLY A 141 24.50 -9.17 31.05
C GLY A 141 24.80 -10.63 31.42
N GLY A 142 24.77 -11.54 30.45
CA GLY A 142 25.00 -12.98 30.67
C GLY A 142 23.80 -13.73 31.28
N LYS A 143 22.64 -13.08 31.38
CA LYS A 143 21.43 -13.63 32.00
C LYS A 143 20.25 -13.56 31.05
N ARG A 144 19.31 -14.51 31.23
CA ARG A 144 18.02 -14.55 30.53
C ARG A 144 16.89 -14.19 31.48
N TYR A 145 16.09 -13.22 31.07
CA TYR A 145 14.95 -12.72 31.83
C TYR A 145 13.65 -12.95 31.03
N ILE A 146 12.55 -13.14 31.75
CA ILE A 146 11.22 -13.30 31.17
C ILE A 146 10.18 -12.50 31.96
N GLN A 147 9.22 -11.94 31.25
CA GLN A 147 8.00 -11.38 31.81
C GLN A 147 6.84 -11.61 30.87
N GLU A 148 5.70 -12.04 31.42
CA GLU A 148 4.48 -12.31 30.66
C GLU A 148 3.39 -11.29 30.99
N TYR A 149 2.57 -11.03 29.99
CA TYR A 149 1.49 -10.05 30.05
C TYR A 149 0.21 -10.63 29.47
N SER A 150 -0.94 -10.13 29.96
CA SER A 150 -2.25 -10.39 29.37
C SER A 150 -3.01 -9.08 29.22
N CYS A 151 -3.44 -8.75 27.99
CA CYS A 151 -4.18 -7.53 27.68
C CYS A 151 -3.52 -6.26 28.25
N GLY A 152 -2.18 -6.17 28.16
CA GLY A 152 -1.39 -5.05 28.65
C GLY A 152 -1.00 -5.10 30.11
N LYS A 153 -1.47 -6.08 30.89
CA LYS A 153 -1.18 -6.20 32.34
C LYS A 153 -0.14 -7.26 32.61
N PRO A 154 0.91 -6.96 33.41
CA PRO A 154 1.91 -7.96 33.76
C PRO A 154 1.29 -9.03 34.66
N LEU A 155 1.60 -10.30 34.40
CA LEU A 155 1.16 -11.42 35.22
C LEU A 155 2.03 -11.59 36.46
N TYR A 156 3.29 -11.16 36.39
CA TYR A 156 4.27 -11.18 37.46
C TYR A 156 5.42 -10.20 37.14
N ALA A 157 6.21 -9.85 38.11
CA ALA A 157 7.41 -9.04 37.92
C ALA A 157 8.46 -9.80 37.10
N VAL A 158 9.35 -9.09 36.39
CA VAL A 158 10.44 -9.69 35.61
C VAL A 158 11.20 -10.74 36.42
N LYS A 159 11.45 -11.90 35.83
CA LYS A 159 12.17 -13.03 36.47
C LYS A 159 13.43 -13.39 35.71
N GLU A 160 14.51 -13.61 36.41
CA GLU A 160 15.69 -14.28 35.88
C GLU A 160 15.40 -15.79 35.77
N VAL A 161 15.60 -16.36 34.60
CA VAL A 161 15.25 -17.77 34.30
C VAL A 161 16.46 -18.61 33.87
N GLY A 162 17.64 -18.01 33.79
CA GLY A 162 18.87 -18.72 33.47
C GLY A 162 19.99 -17.82 32.98
N THR A 163 21.05 -18.44 32.50
CA THR A 163 22.19 -17.77 31.84
C THR A 163 21.96 -17.66 30.34
N ALA A 164 22.61 -16.71 29.70
CA ALA A 164 22.58 -16.50 28.25
C ALA A 164 23.99 -16.22 27.73
N ASP A 165 24.36 -16.89 26.64
CA ASP A 165 25.62 -16.67 25.94
C ASP A 165 25.51 -15.58 24.84
N LYS A 166 24.28 -15.11 24.57
CA LYS A 166 23.95 -14.07 23.59
C LYS A 166 23.23 -12.90 24.26
N THR A 167 23.19 -11.77 23.59
CA THR A 167 22.29 -10.64 23.93
C THR A 167 21.16 -10.57 22.94
N GLY A 168 20.06 -9.90 23.29
CA GLY A 168 18.93 -9.67 22.41
C GLY A 168 17.60 -9.62 23.12
N THR A 169 16.56 -9.35 22.36
CA THR A 169 15.18 -9.35 22.82
C THR A 169 14.34 -10.27 21.95
N LYS A 170 13.46 -11.07 22.57
CA LYS A 170 12.41 -11.83 21.88
C LYS A 170 11.06 -11.41 22.45
N VAL A 171 10.17 -10.97 21.57
CA VAL A 171 8.79 -10.65 21.92
C VAL A 171 7.88 -11.61 21.17
N THR A 172 7.10 -12.40 21.90
CA THR A 172 6.08 -13.29 21.35
C THR A 172 4.71 -12.79 21.78
N PHE A 173 3.79 -12.63 20.86
CA PHE A 173 2.46 -12.11 21.16
C PHE A 173 1.36 -12.78 20.34
N HIS A 174 0.16 -12.82 20.93
CA HIS A 174 -1.05 -13.35 20.30
C HIS A 174 -2.11 -12.23 20.24
N PRO A 175 -2.59 -11.83 19.06
CA PRO A 175 -3.53 -10.72 18.91
C PRO A 175 -4.88 -11.03 19.58
N ASP A 176 -5.55 -9.98 20.06
CA ASP A 176 -6.85 -10.11 20.73
C ASP A 176 -8.01 -10.13 19.71
N GLY A 177 -8.57 -11.32 19.46
CA GLY A 177 -9.71 -11.51 18.55
C GLY A 177 -11.01 -10.82 18.98
N SER A 178 -11.07 -10.25 20.19
CA SER A 178 -12.21 -9.41 20.59
C SER A 178 -12.08 -7.97 20.08
N ILE A 179 -10.90 -7.58 19.58
CA ILE A 179 -10.58 -6.24 19.05
C ILE A 179 -10.44 -6.28 17.53
N PHE A 180 -9.65 -7.23 17.02
CA PHE A 180 -9.38 -7.36 15.60
C PHE A 180 -10.49 -8.11 14.88
N THR A 181 -10.87 -7.63 13.70
CA THR A 181 -11.84 -8.32 12.82
C THR A 181 -11.21 -9.50 12.09
N GLU A 182 -9.88 -9.52 11.98
CA GLU A 182 -9.06 -10.57 11.40
C GLU A 182 -7.87 -10.84 12.33
N THR A 183 -7.54 -12.11 12.57
CA THR A 183 -6.42 -12.51 13.45
C THR A 183 -5.40 -13.43 12.74
N VAL A 184 -5.60 -13.72 11.45
CA VAL A 184 -4.70 -14.58 10.68
C VAL A 184 -3.67 -13.73 9.96
N TYR A 185 -2.40 -13.92 10.31
CA TYR A 185 -1.29 -13.23 9.64
C TYR A 185 -1.06 -13.79 8.24
N LYS A 186 -0.85 -12.89 7.28
CA LYS A 186 -0.50 -13.22 5.90
C LYS A 186 1.01 -13.12 5.68
N TYR A 187 1.61 -14.22 5.28
CA TYR A 187 3.04 -14.33 5.04
C TYR A 187 3.56 -13.27 4.07
N ASP A 188 2.89 -13.12 2.91
CA ASP A 188 3.36 -12.23 1.85
C ASP A 188 3.34 -10.76 2.25
N ILE A 189 2.40 -10.34 3.09
CA ILE A 189 2.36 -8.96 3.63
C ILE A 189 3.59 -8.69 4.49
N LEU A 190 3.93 -9.62 5.39
CA LEU A 190 5.13 -9.50 6.22
C LEU A 190 6.41 -9.59 5.37
N ALA A 191 6.48 -10.56 4.45
CA ALA A 191 7.63 -10.76 3.57
C ALA A 191 8.00 -9.50 2.78
N ASN A 192 7.01 -8.81 2.22
CA ASN A 192 7.23 -7.56 1.48
C ASN A 192 7.83 -6.46 2.37
N ARG A 193 7.27 -6.26 3.55
CA ARG A 193 7.79 -5.25 4.49
C ARG A 193 9.20 -5.58 4.97
N LEU A 194 9.47 -6.83 5.29
CA LEU A 194 10.79 -7.28 5.77
C LEU A 194 11.85 -7.20 4.67
N ARG A 195 11.48 -7.45 3.42
CA ARG A 195 12.34 -7.25 2.25
C ARG A 195 12.74 -5.78 2.09
N ASP A 196 11.78 -4.86 2.16
CA ASP A 196 12.05 -3.42 2.10
C ASP A 196 13.03 -3.00 3.21
N LEU A 197 12.81 -3.48 4.44
CA LEU A 197 13.68 -3.18 5.58
C LEU A 197 15.10 -3.72 5.40
N ALA A 198 15.27 -4.90 4.78
CA ALA A 198 16.60 -5.45 4.49
C ALA A 198 17.35 -4.60 3.44
N TYR A 199 16.66 -4.06 2.44
CA TYR A 199 17.25 -3.13 1.48
C TYR A 199 17.58 -1.76 2.09
N LEU A 200 16.72 -1.25 2.97
CA LEU A 200 16.94 0.05 3.64
C LEU A 200 18.08 0.01 4.67
N ASN A 201 18.52 -1.19 5.08
CA ASN A 201 19.53 -1.38 6.10
C ASN A 201 20.55 -2.44 5.65
N ALA A 202 21.46 -2.04 4.77
CA ALA A 202 22.48 -2.93 4.22
C ALA A 202 23.23 -3.70 5.33
N GLY A 203 23.43 -5.00 5.11
CA GLY A 203 24.14 -5.89 6.03
C GLY A 203 23.29 -6.54 7.12
N ILE A 204 22.00 -6.14 7.28
CA ILE A 204 21.07 -6.82 8.18
C ILE A 204 20.54 -8.09 7.51
N ARG A 205 20.36 -9.14 8.30
CA ARG A 205 19.70 -10.37 7.90
C ARG A 205 18.38 -10.51 8.63
N ILE A 206 17.28 -10.59 7.88
CA ILE A 206 15.94 -10.80 8.43
C ILE A 206 15.42 -12.13 7.91
N THR A 207 15.04 -13.04 8.80
CA THR A 207 14.45 -14.33 8.44
C THR A 207 12.99 -14.33 8.83
N LEU A 208 12.11 -14.65 7.90
CA LEU A 208 10.68 -14.89 8.14
C LEU A 208 10.39 -16.37 7.97
N THR A 209 9.84 -17.01 9.00
CA THR A 209 9.42 -18.41 8.96
C THR A 209 7.93 -18.53 9.31
N ASP A 210 7.19 -19.23 8.48
CA ASP A 210 5.81 -19.64 8.75
C ASP A 210 5.80 -21.11 9.15
N HIS A 211 5.51 -21.38 10.42
CA HIS A 211 5.43 -22.74 10.96
C HIS A 211 4.08 -23.41 10.71
N ARG A 212 3.12 -22.70 10.13
CA ARG A 212 1.84 -23.27 9.71
C ARG A 212 2.09 -24.11 8.45
N ALA A 213 1.82 -25.39 8.56
CA ALA A 213 1.96 -26.29 7.42
C ALA A 213 0.93 -25.99 6.33
N ASP A 214 1.35 -26.02 5.08
CA ASP A 214 0.45 -26.02 3.93
C ASP A 214 -0.31 -27.37 3.83
N ALA A 215 -1.16 -27.52 2.81
CA ALA A 215 -1.94 -28.74 2.58
C ALA A 215 -1.05 -30.00 2.35
N GLU A 216 0.23 -29.80 2.02
CA GLU A 216 1.22 -30.85 1.77
C GLU A 216 2.15 -31.10 2.96
N GLY A 217 2.01 -30.30 4.05
CA GLY A 217 2.81 -30.42 5.27
C GLY A 217 4.12 -29.65 5.23
N ASN A 218 4.34 -28.76 4.26
CA ASN A 218 5.55 -27.95 4.14
C ASN A 218 5.41 -26.65 4.93
N THR A 219 6.53 -26.16 5.48
CA THR A 219 6.66 -24.83 6.09
C THR A 219 7.40 -23.89 5.13
N ARG A 220 7.10 -22.59 5.20
CA ARG A 220 7.73 -21.58 4.36
C ARG A 220 8.72 -20.76 5.15
N SER A 221 9.93 -20.53 4.59
CA SER A 221 10.94 -19.68 5.21
C SER A 221 11.74 -18.94 4.14
N ASP A 222 11.84 -17.61 4.30
CA ASP A 222 12.62 -16.75 3.43
C ASP A 222 13.63 -15.93 4.25
N VAL A 223 14.81 -15.68 3.66
CA VAL A 223 15.86 -14.83 4.23
C VAL A 223 16.01 -13.58 3.38
N PHE A 224 15.77 -12.44 3.98
CA PHE A 224 15.96 -11.13 3.35
C PHE A 224 17.29 -10.55 3.83
N HIS A 225 18.17 -10.27 2.88
CA HIS A 225 19.50 -9.72 3.13
C HIS A 225 19.98 -8.99 1.89
N SER A 226 20.59 -7.81 2.07
CA SER A 226 21.21 -7.03 1.00
C SER A 226 22.54 -6.50 1.46
N GLU A 227 23.56 -6.62 0.63
CA GLU A 227 24.89 -6.05 0.89
C GLU A 227 25.02 -4.63 0.32
N ARG A 228 24.35 -4.35 -0.81
CA ARG A 228 24.40 -3.06 -1.51
C ARG A 228 23.23 -2.12 -1.19
N GLY A 229 22.30 -2.55 -0.34
CA GLY A 229 21.20 -1.73 0.18
C GLY A 229 20.31 -1.14 -0.90
N LEU A 230 20.21 0.19 -0.97
CA LEU A 230 19.32 0.88 -1.90
C LEU A 230 19.64 0.62 -3.38
N GLY A 231 20.88 0.29 -3.71
CA GLY A 231 21.25 -0.09 -5.09
C GLY A 231 20.51 -1.34 -5.53
N GLU A 232 20.53 -2.40 -4.71
CA GLU A 232 19.78 -3.63 -4.97
C GLU A 232 18.26 -3.41 -4.91
N PHE A 233 17.80 -2.47 -4.07
CA PHE A 233 16.39 -2.14 -3.99
C PHE A 233 15.88 -1.54 -5.31
N VAL A 234 16.63 -0.61 -5.90
CA VAL A 234 16.29 -0.03 -7.20
C VAL A 234 16.33 -1.08 -8.30
N GLU A 235 17.34 -1.96 -8.32
CA GLU A 235 17.42 -3.08 -9.25
C GLU A 235 16.20 -4.02 -9.12
N TYR A 236 15.78 -4.32 -7.89
CA TYR A 236 14.58 -5.13 -7.63
C TYR A 236 13.32 -4.44 -8.17
N LEU A 237 13.11 -3.16 -7.85
CA LEU A 237 11.95 -2.38 -8.30
C LEU A 237 11.88 -2.23 -9.82
N ASP A 238 13.05 -2.19 -10.48
CA ASP A 238 13.17 -1.96 -11.92
C ASP A 238 13.35 -3.27 -12.73
N SER A 239 13.42 -4.42 -12.04
CA SER A 239 13.71 -5.74 -12.65
C SER A 239 12.73 -6.19 -13.73
N THR A 240 11.55 -5.58 -13.80
CA THR A 240 10.51 -5.86 -14.81
C THR A 240 10.51 -4.87 -15.97
N ARG A 241 11.51 -3.98 -16.05
CA ARG A 241 11.61 -2.91 -17.05
C ARG A 241 12.94 -2.98 -17.81
N GLU A 242 12.91 -2.49 -19.04
CA GLU A 242 14.13 -2.36 -19.83
C GLU A 242 14.93 -1.14 -19.37
N HIS A 243 16.15 -1.37 -18.88
CA HIS A 243 17.04 -0.33 -18.38
C HIS A 243 17.54 0.57 -19.50
N LEU A 244 17.55 1.87 -19.26
CA LEU A 244 18.12 2.85 -20.18
C LEU A 244 19.63 3.03 -19.95
N ILE A 245 20.07 2.96 -18.69
CA ILE A 245 21.47 3.04 -18.27
C ILE A 245 21.87 1.74 -17.59
N PRO A 246 23.14 1.29 -17.73
CA PRO A 246 23.56 -0.03 -17.26
C PRO A 246 23.64 -0.14 -15.74
N ASP A 247 24.01 0.94 -15.05
CA ASP A 247 24.29 0.93 -13.63
C ASP A 247 23.33 1.84 -12.86
N VAL A 248 23.02 1.48 -11.62
CA VAL A 248 22.26 2.31 -10.70
C VAL A 248 23.14 3.46 -10.20
N ILE A 249 22.65 4.67 -10.29
CA ILE A 249 23.30 5.85 -9.71
C ILE A 249 23.06 5.81 -8.21
N HIS A 250 24.12 5.66 -7.42
CA HIS A 250 24.05 5.57 -5.96
C HIS A 250 24.76 6.76 -5.31
N ILE A 251 24.03 7.46 -4.47
CA ILE A 251 24.46 8.64 -3.71
C ILE A 251 24.33 8.31 -2.24
N ASN A 252 25.42 8.39 -1.48
CA ASN A 252 25.42 8.20 -0.03
C ASN A 252 26.33 9.25 0.61
N THR A 253 25.77 10.12 1.44
CA THR A 253 26.52 11.22 2.08
C THR A 253 25.88 11.67 3.39
N ASP A 254 26.72 12.02 4.36
CA ASP A 254 26.36 12.66 5.63
C ASP A 254 26.93 14.09 5.75
N LYS A 255 27.56 14.59 4.69
CA LYS A 255 28.31 15.85 4.64
C LYS A 255 27.52 17.06 5.13
N TYR A 256 26.20 17.03 5.04
CA TYR A 256 25.33 18.18 5.36
C TYR A 256 24.60 18.01 6.70
N GLY A 257 25.07 17.10 7.58
CA GLY A 257 24.55 16.92 8.93
C GLY A 257 23.33 15.99 9.04
N THR A 258 22.70 15.65 7.92
CA THR A 258 21.65 14.64 7.82
C THR A 258 22.12 13.60 6.81
N PRO A 259 22.24 12.32 7.19
CA PRO A 259 22.56 11.27 6.24
C PRO A 259 21.48 11.17 5.15
N VAL A 260 21.93 11.28 3.90
CA VAL A 260 21.10 11.19 2.69
C VAL A 260 21.62 10.05 1.84
N GLU A 261 20.79 9.09 1.55
CA GLU A 261 21.09 8.01 0.63
C GLU A 261 20.02 7.98 -0.47
N VAL A 262 20.46 7.98 -1.71
CA VAL A 262 19.59 7.92 -2.88
C VAL A 262 20.18 6.92 -3.87
N ALA A 263 19.35 6.00 -4.31
CA ALA A 263 19.66 5.16 -5.47
C ALA A 263 18.64 5.42 -6.56
N MET A 264 19.07 5.51 -7.82
CA MET A 264 18.16 5.77 -8.93
C MET A 264 18.68 5.20 -10.25
N THR A 265 17.76 4.88 -11.14
CA THR A 265 18.04 4.47 -12.53
C THR A 265 16.98 5.04 -13.47
N TYR A 266 17.28 4.98 -14.78
CA TYR A 266 16.31 5.31 -15.82
C TYR A 266 16.02 4.07 -16.67
N ASN A 267 14.77 3.94 -17.07
CA ASN A 267 14.24 2.87 -17.90
C ASN A 267 13.43 3.42 -19.09
N THR A 268 12.99 2.55 -19.97
CA THR A 268 12.26 2.93 -21.19
C THR A 268 10.78 3.24 -20.95
N SER A 269 10.24 3.01 -19.73
CA SER A 269 8.84 3.25 -19.39
C SER A 269 8.48 4.75 -19.37
N TYR A 270 7.19 5.03 -19.23
CA TYR A 270 6.65 6.40 -19.19
C TYR A 270 6.27 6.86 -17.77
N ASN A 271 6.44 5.99 -16.78
CA ASN A 271 6.02 6.24 -15.41
C ASN A 271 7.18 6.75 -14.54
N GLU A 272 6.85 7.57 -13.55
CA GLU A 272 7.72 7.94 -12.43
C GLU A 272 7.50 6.92 -11.30
N ASN A 273 8.57 6.34 -10.77
CA ASN A 273 8.54 5.38 -9.68
C ASN A 273 9.48 5.83 -8.55
N ILE A 274 9.02 6.73 -7.69
CA ILE A 274 9.81 7.27 -6.57
C ILE A 274 9.27 6.71 -5.25
N HIS A 275 10.15 6.05 -4.50
CA HIS A 275 9.91 5.57 -3.15
C HIS A 275 10.72 6.38 -2.16
N SER A 276 10.12 6.81 -1.07
CA SER A 276 10.78 7.69 -0.11
C SER A 276 10.61 7.21 1.33
N TYR A 277 11.69 7.32 2.08
CA TYR A 277 11.79 6.82 3.45
C TYR A 277 12.47 7.83 4.37
N VAL A 278 11.95 7.94 5.57
CA VAL A 278 12.53 8.73 6.66
C VAL A 278 12.69 7.81 7.86
N ASN A 279 13.93 7.57 8.31
CA ASN A 279 14.21 6.63 9.40
C ASN A 279 13.56 5.26 9.18
N ASN A 280 13.62 4.74 7.96
CA ASN A 280 12.98 3.49 7.48
C ASN A 280 11.44 3.51 7.42
N ILE A 281 10.79 4.62 7.74
CA ILE A 281 9.34 4.78 7.60
C ILE A 281 9.04 5.18 6.15
N ASN A 282 8.12 4.47 5.52
CA ASN A 282 7.68 4.78 4.16
C ASN A 282 6.79 6.04 4.16
N THR A 283 7.26 7.10 3.50
CA THR A 283 6.53 8.36 3.36
C THR A 283 5.80 8.37 2.02
N ILE A 284 4.66 7.68 1.96
CA ILE A 284 3.89 7.49 0.71
C ILE A 284 3.40 8.81 0.08
N GLU A 285 3.18 9.84 0.89
CA GLU A 285 2.82 11.19 0.43
C GLU A 285 4.06 12.08 0.21
N GLY A 286 5.27 11.51 0.35
CA GLY A 286 6.53 12.22 0.16
C GLY A 286 6.84 13.19 1.30
N GLY A 287 7.12 14.44 0.94
CA GLY A 287 7.50 15.51 1.86
C GLY A 287 8.71 16.29 1.38
N THR A 288 9.32 17.04 2.29
CA THR A 288 10.41 17.99 1.99
C THR A 288 11.64 17.31 1.36
N HIS A 289 11.98 16.08 1.74
CA HIS A 289 13.09 15.31 1.16
C HIS A 289 12.84 14.95 -0.31
N VAL A 290 11.62 14.57 -0.69
CA VAL A 290 11.23 14.30 -2.08
C VAL A 290 11.22 15.60 -2.89
N THR A 291 10.74 16.69 -2.30
CA THR A 291 10.78 18.03 -2.93
C THR A 291 12.22 18.43 -3.22
N GLY A 292 13.13 18.29 -2.26
CA GLY A 292 14.56 18.56 -2.43
C GLY A 292 15.19 17.71 -3.53
N PHE A 293 14.88 16.42 -3.58
CA PHE A 293 15.33 15.50 -4.63
C PHE A 293 14.85 15.95 -6.02
N ARG A 294 13.55 16.21 -6.20
CA ARG A 294 12.95 16.65 -7.46
C ARG A 294 13.56 17.96 -7.96
N MET A 295 13.81 18.90 -7.06
CA MET A 295 14.46 20.17 -7.38
C MET A 295 15.91 19.96 -7.83
N ALA A 296 16.69 19.14 -7.12
CA ALA A 296 18.06 18.79 -7.47
C ALA A 296 18.13 18.14 -8.85
N LEU A 297 17.33 17.09 -9.06
CA LEU A 297 17.27 16.34 -10.32
C LEU A 297 16.99 17.27 -11.50
N THR A 298 15.92 18.05 -11.41
CA THR A 298 15.50 18.99 -12.46
C THR A 298 16.58 20.02 -12.77
N ARG A 299 17.13 20.66 -11.73
CA ARG A 299 18.14 21.72 -11.88
C ARG A 299 19.42 21.18 -12.50
N THR A 300 19.91 20.04 -12.03
CA THR A 300 21.20 19.48 -12.46
C THR A 300 21.12 18.95 -13.89
N LEU A 301 20.09 18.15 -14.23
CA LEU A 301 19.91 17.64 -15.59
C LEU A 301 19.64 18.75 -16.59
N LYS A 302 18.84 19.76 -16.21
CA LYS A 302 18.59 20.93 -17.08
C LYS A 302 19.88 21.68 -17.40
N LYS A 303 20.68 21.97 -16.36
CA LYS A 303 21.98 22.64 -16.54
C LYS A 303 22.91 21.84 -17.47
N TYR A 304 23.03 20.53 -17.24
CA TYR A 304 23.84 19.66 -18.09
C TYR A 304 23.35 19.68 -19.56
N ALA A 305 22.06 19.61 -19.78
CA ALA A 305 21.45 19.60 -21.12
C ALA A 305 21.61 20.96 -21.84
N GLU A 306 21.65 22.09 -21.11
CA GLU A 306 21.94 23.42 -21.61
C GLU A 306 23.43 23.55 -21.96
N ASP A 307 24.35 23.21 -21.06
CA ASP A 307 25.81 23.29 -21.24
C ASP A 307 26.28 22.40 -22.40
N SER A 308 25.66 21.23 -22.57
CA SER A 308 25.92 20.30 -23.71
C SER A 308 25.24 20.71 -25.03
N LYS A 309 24.47 21.82 -25.04
CA LYS A 309 23.68 22.32 -26.19
C LYS A 309 22.67 21.33 -26.76
N MET A 310 22.23 20.35 -25.98
CA MET A 310 21.26 19.37 -26.45
C MET A 310 19.86 19.99 -26.54
N LEU A 311 19.52 20.92 -25.64
CA LEU A 311 18.21 21.60 -25.65
C LEU A 311 18.09 22.58 -26.84
N GLU A 312 19.12 23.30 -27.18
CA GLU A 312 19.14 24.19 -28.35
C GLU A 312 18.84 23.42 -29.64
N LYS A 313 19.39 22.21 -29.76
CA LYS A 313 19.16 21.34 -30.92
C LYS A 313 17.74 20.75 -30.93
N ALA A 314 17.21 20.41 -29.78
CA ALA A 314 15.90 19.78 -29.65
C ALA A 314 14.73 20.72 -29.92
N LYS A 315 14.89 22.03 -29.65
CA LYS A 315 13.87 23.09 -29.81
C LYS A 315 12.55 22.76 -29.12
N VAL A 316 12.62 22.20 -27.91
CA VAL A 316 11.45 21.83 -27.08
C VAL A 316 11.54 22.52 -25.72
N GLU A 317 10.40 22.90 -25.19
CA GLU A 317 10.28 23.39 -23.83
C GLU A 317 10.13 22.20 -22.87
N ILE A 318 11.03 22.11 -21.88
CA ILE A 318 11.07 21.02 -20.90
C ILE A 318 10.49 21.49 -19.58
N ASN A 319 9.60 20.68 -19.01
CA ASN A 319 9.04 20.86 -17.67
C ASN A 319 9.75 19.94 -16.67
N GLY A 320 9.55 20.20 -15.34
CA GLY A 320 10.11 19.36 -14.28
C GLY A 320 9.69 17.89 -14.36
N ASP A 321 8.48 17.62 -14.83
CA ASP A 321 7.93 16.26 -14.95
C ASP A 321 8.65 15.43 -16.03
N ASP A 322 9.11 16.08 -17.11
CA ASP A 322 9.81 15.39 -18.20
C ASP A 322 11.11 14.74 -17.72
N PHE A 323 11.75 15.30 -16.67
CA PHE A 323 12.97 14.74 -16.06
C PHE A 323 12.72 13.48 -15.22
N ARG A 324 11.45 13.19 -14.89
CA ARG A 324 11.07 12.05 -14.04
C ARG A 324 10.40 10.91 -14.80
N GLU A 325 10.15 11.09 -16.10
CA GLU A 325 9.61 10.01 -16.94
C GLU A 325 10.64 8.90 -17.12
N GLY A 326 10.25 7.67 -16.76
CA GLY A 326 11.14 6.50 -16.77
C GLY A 326 12.15 6.46 -15.61
N LEU A 327 12.00 7.31 -14.61
CA LEU A 327 12.84 7.31 -13.41
C LEU A 327 12.32 6.31 -12.38
N THR A 328 13.16 5.40 -11.91
CA THR A 328 13.00 4.63 -10.68
C THR A 328 14.00 5.13 -9.65
N ALA A 329 13.53 5.56 -8.48
CA ALA A 329 14.38 6.10 -7.42
C ALA A 329 13.90 5.70 -6.02
N VAL A 330 14.85 5.43 -5.12
CA VAL A 330 14.62 5.26 -3.69
C VAL A 330 15.41 6.33 -2.95
N ILE A 331 14.72 7.06 -2.08
CA ILE A 331 15.28 8.16 -1.28
C ILE A 331 15.15 7.79 0.18
N SER A 332 16.25 7.71 0.91
CA SER A 332 16.29 7.44 2.35
C SER A 332 17.05 8.55 3.07
N VAL A 333 16.41 9.17 4.05
CA VAL A 333 17.04 10.17 4.92
C VAL A 333 16.96 9.74 6.37
N LYS A 334 18.01 10.04 7.14
CA LYS A 334 18.09 9.73 8.56
C LYS A 334 18.00 11.04 9.36
N VAL A 335 16.80 11.41 9.79
CA VAL A 335 16.51 12.66 10.49
C VAL A 335 16.44 12.41 11.99
N ALA A 336 17.17 13.20 12.79
CA ALA A 336 17.22 13.02 14.25
C ALA A 336 15.87 13.37 14.93
N GLU A 337 15.19 14.40 14.43
CA GLU A 337 13.89 14.86 14.94
C GLU A 337 12.91 15.04 13.77
N PRO A 338 12.38 13.95 13.19
CA PRO A 338 11.48 14.09 12.06
C PRO A 338 10.12 14.60 12.52
N GLN A 339 9.61 15.57 11.77
CA GLN A 339 8.27 16.14 11.93
C GLN A 339 7.40 15.62 10.80
N PHE A 340 6.36 14.87 11.12
CA PHE A 340 5.43 14.33 10.14
C PHE A 340 4.08 15.07 10.18
N GLU A 341 3.45 15.19 9.03
CA GLU A 341 2.05 15.59 8.94
C GLU A 341 1.17 14.40 9.37
N GLY A 342 0.74 14.41 10.65
CA GLY A 342 -0.15 13.39 11.20
C GLY A 342 0.52 12.14 11.80
N GLN A 343 -0.30 11.34 12.48
CA GLN A 343 0.13 10.15 13.22
C GLN A 343 0.58 9.00 12.31
N THR A 344 0.07 8.93 11.11
CA THR A 344 0.41 7.89 10.12
C THR A 344 1.78 8.05 9.49
N LYS A 345 2.48 9.17 9.76
CA LYS A 345 3.84 9.48 9.32
C LYS A 345 4.05 9.41 7.79
N THR A 346 3.01 9.70 7.03
CA THR A 346 3.00 9.56 5.56
C THR A 346 3.76 10.65 4.82
N LYS A 347 3.97 11.82 5.46
CA LYS A 347 4.62 12.98 4.84
C LYS A 347 5.56 13.69 5.80
N LEU A 348 6.80 13.96 5.35
CA LEU A 348 7.79 14.70 6.14
C LEU A 348 7.61 16.21 5.98
N GLY A 349 7.60 16.92 7.12
CA GLY A 349 7.40 18.37 7.19
C GLY A 349 8.66 19.22 7.48
N ASN A 350 9.79 18.61 7.80
CA ASN A 350 11.04 19.34 8.14
C ASN A 350 11.56 20.18 6.96
N ASP A 351 11.41 21.50 7.00
CA ASP A 351 11.81 22.40 5.90
C ASP A 351 13.29 22.33 5.54
N GLU A 352 14.17 22.21 6.54
CA GLU A 352 15.62 22.15 6.37
C GLU A 352 16.09 20.95 5.54
N VAL A 353 15.35 19.84 5.58
CA VAL A 353 15.70 18.60 4.87
C VAL A 353 15.66 18.79 3.36
N SER A 354 14.76 19.64 2.85
CA SER A 354 14.66 19.92 1.41
C SER A 354 15.99 20.51 0.86
N GLY A 355 16.55 21.48 1.57
CA GLY A 355 17.83 22.10 1.18
C GLY A 355 19.00 21.14 1.25
N ILE A 356 19.04 20.31 2.30
CA ILE A 356 20.09 19.28 2.50
C ILE A 356 20.08 18.26 1.37
N VAL A 357 18.93 17.70 1.05
CA VAL A 357 18.78 16.71 -0.03
C VAL A 357 19.08 17.34 -1.38
N GLN A 358 18.60 18.57 -1.62
CA GLN A 358 18.88 19.29 -2.87
C GLN A 358 20.38 19.49 -3.09
N GLN A 359 21.13 19.82 -2.06
CA GLN A 359 22.57 20.05 -2.15
C GLN A 359 23.32 18.73 -2.34
N ALA A 360 23.00 17.71 -1.55
CA ALA A 360 23.61 16.38 -1.60
C ALA A 360 23.45 15.74 -2.98
N VAL A 361 22.21 15.69 -3.46
CA VAL A 361 21.89 15.09 -4.77
C VAL A 361 22.44 15.92 -5.92
N GLY A 362 22.33 17.24 -5.84
CA GLY A 362 22.81 18.14 -6.90
C GLY A 362 24.33 18.04 -7.13
N GLU A 363 25.13 17.98 -6.05
CA GLU A 363 26.59 17.81 -6.14
C GLU A 363 26.97 16.44 -6.71
N ALA A 364 26.41 15.38 -6.14
CA ALA A 364 26.72 14.01 -6.57
C ALA A 364 26.28 13.70 -8.01
N LEU A 365 25.09 14.16 -8.38
CA LEU A 365 24.59 13.96 -9.75
C LEU A 365 25.37 14.79 -10.78
N THR A 366 25.85 15.98 -10.43
CA THR A 366 26.72 16.77 -11.32
C THR A 366 27.99 15.99 -11.62
N ASN A 367 28.67 15.46 -10.59
CA ASN A 367 29.89 14.66 -10.78
C ASN A 367 29.60 13.41 -11.63
N TYR A 368 28.50 12.70 -11.35
CA TYR A 368 28.13 11.52 -12.14
C TYR A 368 27.94 11.84 -13.63
N LEU A 369 27.23 12.92 -13.97
CA LEU A 369 26.98 13.30 -15.37
C LEU A 369 28.26 13.71 -16.11
N GLU A 370 29.23 14.29 -15.39
CA GLU A 370 30.55 14.64 -15.97
C GLU A 370 31.43 13.40 -16.19
N GLU A 371 31.36 12.43 -15.24
CA GLU A 371 32.11 11.17 -15.31
C GLU A 371 31.53 10.17 -16.33
N HIS A 372 30.21 10.24 -16.57
CA HIS A 372 29.46 9.28 -17.41
C HIS A 372 28.72 9.99 -18.57
N PRO A 373 29.42 10.61 -19.52
CA PRO A 373 28.79 11.45 -20.55
C PRO A 373 27.91 10.68 -21.54
N LYS A 374 28.07 9.35 -21.66
CA LYS A 374 27.21 8.51 -22.52
C LYS A 374 25.84 8.33 -21.86
N GLU A 375 25.83 7.93 -20.61
CA GLU A 375 24.64 7.73 -19.78
C GLU A 375 23.90 9.07 -19.61
N ALA A 376 24.62 10.14 -19.33
CA ALA A 376 24.08 11.50 -19.27
C ALA A 376 23.33 11.89 -20.53
N ARG A 377 23.92 11.56 -21.71
CA ARG A 377 23.26 11.81 -22.99
C ARG A 377 21.98 10.98 -23.15
N MET A 378 22.03 9.68 -22.80
CA MET A 378 20.84 8.81 -22.87
C MET A 378 19.70 9.33 -22.00
N ILE A 379 20.00 9.77 -20.78
CA ILE A 379 19.03 10.37 -19.86
C ILE A 379 18.43 11.65 -20.48
N VAL A 380 19.25 12.56 -20.99
CA VAL A 380 18.76 13.81 -21.60
C VAL A 380 17.95 13.56 -22.87
N ASP A 381 18.33 12.58 -23.70
CA ASP A 381 17.56 12.19 -24.88
C ASP A 381 16.17 11.65 -24.48
N LYS A 382 16.08 10.86 -23.39
CA LYS A 382 14.81 10.40 -22.82
C LYS A 382 13.95 11.58 -22.34
N VAL A 383 14.53 12.56 -21.64
CA VAL A 383 13.84 13.79 -21.20
C VAL A 383 13.29 14.59 -22.39
N ILE A 384 14.07 14.73 -23.48
CA ILE A 384 13.62 15.40 -24.70
C ILE A 384 12.45 14.63 -25.35
N LEU A 385 12.50 13.30 -25.35
CA LEU A 385 11.42 12.46 -25.87
C LEU A 385 10.14 12.64 -25.04
N ALA A 386 10.26 12.65 -23.72
CA ALA A 386 9.15 12.91 -22.77
C ALA A 386 8.49 14.28 -23.04
N ALA A 387 9.31 15.35 -23.18
CA ALA A 387 8.81 16.68 -23.49
C ALA A 387 8.05 16.73 -24.83
N ARG A 388 8.54 16.05 -25.85
CA ARG A 388 7.84 15.94 -27.15
C ARG A 388 6.53 15.20 -27.03
N ALA A 389 6.50 14.09 -26.30
CA ALA A 389 5.29 13.31 -26.05
C ALA A 389 4.24 14.14 -25.29
N ARG A 390 4.64 14.87 -24.25
CA ARG A 390 3.78 15.79 -23.48
C ARG A 390 3.18 16.90 -24.35
N ILE A 391 4.01 17.53 -25.19
CA ILE A 391 3.55 18.59 -26.11
C ILE A 391 2.54 18.02 -27.13
N ALA A 392 2.79 16.82 -27.66
CA ALA A 392 1.88 16.13 -28.56
C ALA A 392 0.54 15.81 -27.87
N ALA A 393 0.59 15.29 -26.64
CA ALA A 393 -0.61 15.01 -25.84
C ALA A 393 -1.43 16.28 -25.54
N ARG A 394 -0.76 17.40 -25.22
CA ARG A 394 -1.43 18.69 -25.00
C ARG A 394 -2.13 19.18 -26.29
N LYS A 395 -1.46 19.13 -27.43
CA LYS A 395 -2.05 19.50 -28.72
C LYS A 395 -3.27 18.62 -29.07
N ALA A 396 -3.18 17.32 -28.83
CA ALA A 396 -4.31 16.41 -29.02
C ALA A 396 -5.51 16.79 -28.13
N ARG A 397 -5.26 17.10 -26.85
CA ARG A 397 -6.29 17.59 -25.90
C ARG A 397 -6.95 18.88 -26.39
N ASP A 398 -6.17 19.88 -26.77
CA ASP A 398 -6.66 21.17 -27.25
C ASP A 398 -7.52 21.02 -28.51
N LEU A 399 -7.17 20.10 -29.42
CA LEU A 399 -7.96 19.80 -30.61
C LEU A 399 -9.31 19.15 -30.27
N VAL A 400 -9.37 18.30 -29.26
CA VAL A 400 -10.61 17.68 -28.78
C VAL A 400 -11.49 18.75 -28.13
N GLN A 401 -10.94 19.63 -27.30
CA GLN A 401 -11.68 20.73 -26.64
C GLN A 401 -12.22 21.74 -27.66
N ARG A 402 -11.45 22.08 -28.71
CA ARG A 402 -11.89 23.00 -29.78
C ARG A 402 -12.98 22.44 -30.68
N LYS A 403 -13.10 21.11 -30.80
CA LYS A 403 -14.19 20.47 -31.58
C LYS A 403 -15.54 20.46 -30.87
N SER A 404 -15.64 20.98 -29.65
CA SER A 404 -16.90 21.14 -28.91
C SER A 404 -17.15 22.59 -28.49
N PRO A 405 -17.28 23.57 -29.41
CA PRO A 405 -17.49 24.98 -29.04
C PRO A 405 -18.93 25.31 -28.63
N MET A 406 -19.88 24.41 -28.71
CA MET A 406 -21.30 24.68 -28.42
C MET A 406 -22.03 23.62 -27.60
N GLY A 407 -21.33 22.67 -27.01
CA GLY A 407 -21.93 21.77 -26.06
C GLY A 407 -21.16 21.90 -24.74
N GLY A 408 -21.82 22.31 -23.67
CA GLY A 408 -21.30 22.09 -22.36
C GLY A 408 -20.79 20.65 -22.29
N ALA A 409 -19.72 20.38 -21.54
CA ALA A 409 -19.14 19.05 -21.42
C ALA A 409 -20.24 18.07 -20.97
N GLY A 410 -20.99 17.53 -21.95
CA GLY A 410 -22.06 16.58 -21.72
C GLY A 410 -21.44 15.32 -21.17
N LEU A 411 -22.10 14.73 -20.20
CA LEU A 411 -21.76 13.41 -19.68
C LEU A 411 -21.66 12.41 -20.84
N PRO A 412 -20.82 11.37 -20.73
CA PRO A 412 -20.71 10.36 -21.79
C PRO A 412 -22.10 9.83 -22.18
N GLY A 413 -22.42 9.77 -23.47
CA GLY A 413 -23.73 9.33 -23.94
C GLY A 413 -24.14 7.93 -23.47
N LYS A 414 -23.18 7.13 -23.03
CA LYS A 414 -23.41 5.80 -22.45
C LYS A 414 -23.66 5.81 -20.93
N LEU A 415 -23.31 6.89 -20.22
CA LEU A 415 -23.49 6.99 -18.78
C LEU A 415 -24.99 7.09 -18.46
N ALA A 416 -25.49 6.14 -17.68
CA ALA A 416 -26.77 6.28 -16.99
C ALA A 416 -26.51 6.88 -15.61
N ASP A 417 -26.59 8.21 -15.50
CA ASP A 417 -26.28 8.95 -14.28
C ASP A 417 -27.34 8.78 -13.18
N CYS A 418 -26.96 9.11 -11.93
CA CYS A 418 -27.87 9.17 -10.79
C CYS A 418 -28.41 10.60 -10.58
N SER A 419 -29.48 10.72 -9.79
CA SER A 419 -30.15 11.99 -9.55
C SER A 419 -29.58 12.79 -8.39
N ASP A 420 -29.02 12.12 -7.37
CA ASP A 420 -28.34 12.76 -6.23
C ASP A 420 -27.09 13.50 -6.70
N LYS A 421 -26.79 14.62 -6.06
CA LYS A 421 -25.64 15.48 -6.35
C LYS A 421 -24.58 15.44 -5.25
N ASN A 422 -24.87 14.82 -4.11
CA ASN A 422 -23.88 14.62 -3.05
C ASN A 422 -23.00 13.42 -3.39
N PRO A 423 -21.69 13.61 -3.67
CA PRO A 423 -20.78 12.53 -4.03
C PRO A 423 -20.71 11.39 -2.99
N GLU A 424 -20.91 11.70 -1.71
CA GLU A 424 -20.86 10.72 -0.61
C GLU A 424 -21.96 9.67 -0.72
N ASN A 425 -23.10 10.03 -1.28
CA ASN A 425 -24.24 9.13 -1.49
C ASN A 425 -24.17 8.41 -2.83
N CYS A 426 -23.31 8.88 -3.77
CA CYS A 426 -23.31 8.45 -5.16
C CYS A 426 -22.28 7.36 -5.43
N GLU A 427 -22.68 6.38 -6.22
CA GLU A 427 -21.88 5.24 -6.64
C GLU A 427 -21.83 5.14 -8.16
N LEU A 428 -20.64 4.94 -8.73
CA LEU A 428 -20.44 4.68 -10.15
C LEU A 428 -20.06 3.21 -10.36
N PHE A 429 -20.86 2.46 -11.09
CA PHE A 429 -20.53 1.11 -11.53
C PHE A 429 -19.88 1.17 -12.93
N LEU A 430 -18.66 0.68 -13.03
CA LEU A 430 -17.97 0.39 -14.28
C LEU A 430 -18.32 -1.05 -14.67
N VAL A 431 -19.10 -1.23 -15.71
CA VAL A 431 -19.71 -2.54 -16.05
C VAL A 431 -19.13 -3.04 -17.35
N GLU A 432 -18.76 -4.32 -17.40
CA GLU A 432 -18.32 -4.97 -18.62
C GLU A 432 -19.44 -5.11 -19.64
N GLY A 433 -19.26 -4.48 -20.80
CA GLY A 433 -20.13 -4.63 -21.95
C GLY A 433 -21.51 -3.94 -21.86
N ASP A 434 -22.13 -3.82 -23.00
CA ASP A 434 -23.45 -3.18 -23.13
C ASP A 434 -24.60 -4.08 -22.63
N SER A 435 -24.44 -5.42 -22.66
CA SER A 435 -25.44 -6.38 -22.18
C SER A 435 -25.62 -6.31 -20.67
N ALA A 436 -24.55 -6.54 -19.91
CA ALA A 436 -24.58 -6.42 -18.45
C ALA A 436 -24.89 -4.99 -18.01
N GLY A 437 -24.38 -3.98 -18.75
CA GLY A 437 -24.72 -2.58 -18.55
C GLY A 437 -26.20 -2.29 -18.71
N GLY A 438 -26.89 -2.95 -19.65
CA GLY A 438 -28.34 -2.87 -19.82
C GLY A 438 -29.12 -3.41 -18.65
N THR A 439 -28.75 -4.60 -18.16
CA THR A 439 -29.32 -5.23 -16.96
C THR A 439 -29.09 -4.37 -15.70
N ALA A 440 -27.86 -3.88 -15.51
CA ALA A 440 -27.51 -3.01 -14.39
C ALA A 440 -28.31 -1.68 -14.40
N LYS A 441 -28.50 -1.06 -15.59
CA LYS A 441 -29.31 0.15 -15.75
C LYS A 441 -30.77 -0.05 -15.35
N GLN A 442 -31.32 -1.25 -15.58
CA GLN A 442 -32.69 -1.59 -15.18
C GLN A 442 -32.79 -1.85 -13.67
N GLY A 443 -31.83 -2.59 -13.09
CA GLY A 443 -31.85 -3.00 -11.69
C GLY A 443 -31.43 -1.92 -10.68
N ARG A 444 -30.68 -0.89 -11.09
CA ARG A 444 -30.06 0.10 -10.20
C ARG A 444 -31.03 0.96 -9.40
N ASN A 445 -30.57 1.48 -8.28
CA ASN A 445 -31.20 2.64 -7.64
C ASN A 445 -30.85 3.91 -8.42
N ARG A 446 -31.84 4.49 -9.12
CA ARG A 446 -31.64 5.69 -9.97
C ARG A 446 -31.30 6.95 -9.17
N MET A 447 -31.55 6.97 -7.88
CA MET A 447 -31.24 8.13 -7.04
C MET A 447 -29.73 8.22 -6.80
N THR A 448 -29.07 7.11 -6.46
CA THR A 448 -27.70 7.10 -5.95
C THR A 448 -26.70 6.33 -6.81
N GLN A 449 -27.17 5.50 -7.76
CA GLN A 449 -26.30 4.64 -8.56
C GLN A 449 -26.26 5.05 -10.02
N ALA A 450 -25.05 5.27 -10.55
CA ALA A 450 -24.76 5.53 -11.94
C ALA A 450 -24.11 4.29 -12.59
N ILE A 451 -24.37 4.05 -13.88
CA ILE A 451 -23.81 2.92 -14.63
C ILE A 451 -23.09 3.45 -15.87
N LEU A 452 -21.82 3.08 -16.00
CA LEU A 452 -21.00 3.31 -17.19
C LEU A 452 -20.59 1.97 -17.80
N PRO A 453 -21.20 1.52 -18.88
CA PRO A 453 -20.76 0.35 -19.62
C PRO A 453 -19.44 0.63 -20.35
N LEU A 454 -18.47 -0.28 -20.21
CA LEU A 454 -17.20 -0.25 -20.93
C LEU A 454 -17.28 -1.19 -22.15
N ARG A 455 -16.67 -0.82 -23.28
CA ARG A 455 -16.65 -1.67 -24.49
C ARG A 455 -15.51 -2.67 -24.43
N GLY A 456 -15.66 -3.71 -23.62
CA GLY A 456 -14.65 -4.77 -23.49
C GLY A 456 -13.37 -4.27 -22.84
N LYS A 457 -12.23 -4.83 -23.25
CA LYS A 457 -10.91 -4.53 -22.68
C LYS A 457 -10.50 -3.10 -22.97
N ILE A 458 -10.29 -2.30 -21.92
CA ILE A 458 -9.76 -0.94 -22.05
C ILE A 458 -8.28 -0.96 -22.46
N LEU A 459 -7.75 0.18 -22.86
CA LEU A 459 -6.35 0.33 -23.23
C LEU A 459 -5.45 -0.04 -22.03
N ASN A 460 -4.45 -0.89 -22.26
CA ASN A 460 -3.39 -1.15 -21.28
C ASN A 460 -2.50 0.08 -21.15
N VAL A 461 -2.69 0.84 -20.08
CA VAL A 461 -1.96 2.09 -19.84
C VAL A 461 -0.52 1.88 -19.40
N GLU A 462 -0.14 0.67 -18.97
CA GLU A 462 1.25 0.35 -18.63
C GLU A 462 2.17 0.42 -19.85
N LYS A 463 1.65 -0.02 -21.02
CA LYS A 463 2.37 -0.04 -22.30
C LYS A 463 2.12 1.18 -23.19
N ALA A 464 1.04 1.89 -22.96
CA ALA A 464 0.58 2.93 -23.85
C ALA A 464 1.34 4.24 -23.63
N MET A 465 1.74 4.88 -24.73
CA MET A 465 2.27 6.24 -24.66
C MET A 465 1.22 7.21 -24.07
N PRO A 466 1.61 8.20 -23.26
CA PRO A 466 0.68 9.11 -22.57
C PRO A 466 -0.38 9.77 -23.46
N HIS A 467 -0.02 10.15 -24.71
CA HIS A 467 -0.97 10.74 -25.65
C HIS A 467 -2.06 9.75 -26.08
N LYS A 468 -1.73 8.45 -26.26
CA LYS A 468 -2.71 7.41 -26.61
C LYS A 468 -3.68 7.12 -25.48
N VAL A 469 -3.22 7.21 -24.25
CA VAL A 469 -4.10 7.09 -23.06
C VAL A 469 -5.17 8.18 -23.11
N LEU A 470 -4.80 9.42 -23.41
CA LEU A 470 -5.72 10.55 -23.52
C LEU A 470 -6.58 10.54 -24.82
N GLU A 471 -6.20 9.77 -25.83
CA GLU A 471 -6.99 9.57 -27.05
C GLU A 471 -8.03 8.45 -26.91
N SER A 472 -7.83 7.52 -25.97
CA SER A 472 -8.75 6.41 -25.71
C SER A 472 -10.14 6.92 -25.29
N GLU A 473 -11.16 6.51 -26.03
CA GLU A 473 -12.54 6.93 -25.78
C GLU A 473 -13.06 6.41 -24.44
N GLU A 474 -12.75 5.15 -24.08
CA GLU A 474 -13.19 4.55 -22.82
C GLU A 474 -12.55 5.25 -21.61
N ILE A 475 -11.26 5.60 -21.70
CA ILE A 475 -10.57 6.35 -20.64
C ILE A 475 -11.15 7.76 -20.52
N LYS A 476 -11.41 8.46 -21.62
CA LYS A 476 -12.11 9.77 -21.60
C LYS A 476 -13.46 9.69 -20.94
N ASN A 477 -14.22 8.62 -21.23
CA ASN A 477 -15.53 8.40 -20.63
C ASN A 477 -15.43 8.23 -19.11
N ILE A 478 -14.42 7.51 -18.61
CA ILE A 478 -14.19 7.35 -17.16
C ILE A 478 -13.87 8.72 -16.52
N TYR A 479 -12.92 9.49 -17.07
CA TYR A 479 -12.60 10.84 -16.55
C TYR A 479 -13.83 11.74 -16.53
N THR A 480 -14.59 11.76 -17.63
CA THR A 480 -15.78 12.61 -17.76
C THR A 480 -16.89 12.18 -16.82
N ALA A 481 -17.12 10.87 -16.65
CA ALA A 481 -18.11 10.34 -15.73
C ALA A 481 -17.76 10.70 -14.28
N LEU A 482 -16.50 10.51 -13.88
CA LEU A 482 -16.02 10.86 -12.54
C LEU A 482 -16.04 12.38 -12.27
N GLY A 483 -16.01 13.20 -13.32
CA GLY A 483 -15.96 14.66 -13.22
C GLY A 483 -14.57 15.20 -12.88
N VAL A 484 -13.55 14.35 -12.82
CA VAL A 484 -12.18 14.75 -12.51
C VAL A 484 -11.38 15.09 -13.77
N THR A 485 -10.40 15.97 -13.60
CA THR A 485 -9.46 16.34 -14.66
C THR A 485 -8.02 16.15 -14.17
N ILE A 486 -7.14 15.79 -15.09
CA ILE A 486 -5.70 15.76 -14.78
C ILE A 486 -5.16 17.19 -14.81
N GLY A 487 -4.39 17.54 -13.81
CA GLY A 487 -3.72 18.83 -13.65
C GLY A 487 -4.55 19.80 -12.81
N THR A 488 -3.96 20.21 -11.68
CA THR A 488 -4.35 21.36 -10.88
C THR A 488 -3.47 22.56 -11.24
N GLU A 489 -3.69 23.73 -10.62
CA GLU A 489 -2.81 24.90 -10.81
C GLU A 489 -1.40 24.63 -10.27
N ASP A 490 -1.29 23.80 -9.23
CA ASP A 490 -0.04 23.51 -8.52
C ASP A 490 0.69 22.25 -9.03
N ASP A 491 -0.05 21.26 -9.56
CA ASP A 491 0.51 19.99 -10.05
C ASP A 491 -0.17 19.52 -11.34
N ALA A 492 0.62 19.40 -12.41
CA ALA A 492 0.12 18.99 -13.73
C ALA A 492 -0.37 17.52 -13.79
N LYS A 493 -0.03 16.68 -12.81
CA LYS A 493 -0.42 15.27 -12.73
C LYS A 493 -1.51 15.00 -11.69
N ALA A 494 -1.70 15.89 -10.72
CA ALA A 494 -2.71 15.72 -9.66
C ALA A 494 -4.14 15.73 -10.22
N LEU A 495 -5.03 14.98 -9.57
CA LEU A 495 -6.44 14.97 -9.89
C LEU A 495 -7.17 16.12 -9.17
N ASN A 496 -8.08 16.78 -9.86
CA ASN A 496 -8.97 17.73 -9.22
C ASN A 496 -10.09 16.97 -8.46
N MET A 497 -9.79 16.57 -7.23
CA MET A 497 -10.68 15.77 -6.39
C MET A 497 -11.92 16.52 -5.92
N GLU A 498 -11.91 17.85 -5.89
CA GLU A 498 -13.08 18.67 -5.51
C GLU A 498 -14.26 18.49 -6.47
N LYS A 499 -13.99 18.10 -7.71
CA LYS A 499 -15.00 17.86 -8.74
C LYS A 499 -15.45 16.40 -8.82
N LEU A 500 -14.93 15.53 -7.96
CA LEU A 500 -15.30 14.12 -7.94
C LEU A 500 -16.81 13.97 -7.68
N ARG A 501 -17.48 13.19 -8.52
CA ARG A 501 -18.94 13.04 -8.49
C ARG A 501 -19.42 11.82 -7.72
N TYR A 502 -18.55 10.85 -7.44
CA TYR A 502 -18.89 9.60 -6.77
C TYR A 502 -17.80 9.21 -5.79
N HIS A 503 -18.16 8.99 -4.53
CA HIS A 503 -17.23 8.49 -3.51
C HIS A 503 -17.17 6.95 -3.44
N LYS A 504 -17.89 6.26 -4.36
CA LYS A 504 -17.69 4.83 -4.60
C LYS A 504 -17.64 4.58 -6.10
N VAL A 505 -16.53 4.00 -6.55
CA VAL A 505 -16.32 3.51 -7.90
C VAL A 505 -16.22 2.00 -7.84
N ILE A 506 -17.20 1.32 -8.41
CA ILE A 506 -17.36 -0.13 -8.26
C ILE A 506 -17.10 -0.78 -9.61
N ILE A 507 -16.07 -1.61 -9.68
CA ILE A 507 -15.74 -2.42 -10.86
C ILE A 507 -16.63 -3.67 -10.81
N MET A 508 -17.37 -3.94 -11.86
CA MET A 508 -18.32 -5.04 -11.95
C MET A 508 -18.19 -5.74 -13.31
N THR A 509 -17.46 -6.84 -13.32
CA THR A 509 -17.08 -7.65 -14.48
C THR A 509 -17.66 -9.06 -14.39
N ASP A 510 -17.63 -9.80 -15.47
CA ASP A 510 -18.05 -11.18 -15.53
C ASP A 510 -17.10 -12.07 -14.69
N ALA A 511 -17.60 -13.17 -14.15
CA ALA A 511 -16.82 -14.09 -13.31
C ALA A 511 -16.05 -15.10 -14.17
N ASP A 512 -15.32 -14.62 -15.18
CA ASP A 512 -14.49 -15.42 -16.07
C ASP A 512 -13.07 -14.82 -16.23
N VAL A 513 -12.25 -15.45 -17.06
CA VAL A 513 -10.85 -15.01 -17.28
C VAL A 513 -10.76 -13.67 -18.01
N ASP A 514 -11.74 -13.35 -18.87
CA ASP A 514 -11.79 -12.06 -19.56
C ASP A 514 -12.21 -10.94 -18.63
N GLY A 515 -13.18 -11.17 -17.75
CA GLY A 515 -13.58 -10.23 -16.71
C GLY A 515 -12.44 -9.95 -15.73
N SER A 516 -11.71 -10.97 -15.29
CA SER A 516 -10.51 -10.79 -14.45
C SER A 516 -9.42 -9.97 -15.14
N HIS A 517 -9.25 -10.13 -16.46
CA HIS A 517 -8.33 -9.30 -17.24
C HIS A 517 -8.80 -7.84 -17.33
N ILE A 518 -10.11 -7.61 -17.49
CA ILE A 518 -10.70 -6.26 -17.50
C ILE A 518 -10.52 -5.59 -16.15
N ASP A 519 -10.75 -6.30 -15.03
CA ASP A 519 -10.47 -5.81 -13.68
C ASP A 519 -9.01 -5.37 -13.55
N THR A 520 -8.07 -6.20 -14.01
CA THR A 520 -6.64 -5.89 -13.98
C THR A 520 -6.30 -4.64 -14.81
N LEU A 521 -6.88 -4.47 -16.00
CA LEU A 521 -6.70 -3.28 -16.84
C LEU A 521 -7.24 -2.01 -16.16
N ILE A 522 -8.43 -2.09 -15.56
CA ILE A 522 -9.06 -0.97 -14.84
C ILE A 522 -8.24 -0.62 -13.59
N LEU A 523 -7.80 -1.62 -12.81
CA LEU A 523 -6.96 -1.40 -11.64
C LEU A 523 -5.61 -0.80 -12.02
N THR A 524 -4.98 -1.25 -13.12
CA THR A 524 -3.76 -0.64 -13.67
C THR A 524 -3.98 0.83 -14.00
N PHE A 525 -5.11 1.16 -14.63
CA PHE A 525 -5.47 2.54 -14.94
C PHE A 525 -5.65 3.39 -13.67
N PHE A 526 -6.38 2.91 -12.68
CA PHE A 526 -6.55 3.63 -11.41
C PHE A 526 -5.22 3.80 -10.68
N PHE A 527 -4.40 2.75 -10.61
CA PHE A 527 -3.10 2.82 -9.95
C PHE A 527 -2.15 3.83 -10.62
N ARG A 528 -2.11 3.88 -11.96
CA ARG A 528 -1.18 4.75 -12.72
C ARG A 528 -1.67 6.20 -12.85
N HIS A 529 -2.98 6.43 -12.94
CA HIS A 529 -3.55 7.73 -13.29
C HIS A 529 -4.51 8.32 -12.26
N MET A 530 -4.99 7.54 -11.31
CA MET A 530 -5.98 7.95 -10.31
C MET A 530 -5.70 7.32 -8.94
N ARG A 531 -4.43 7.21 -8.55
CA ARG A 531 -4.03 6.53 -7.31
C ARG A 531 -4.70 7.11 -6.07
N GLU A 532 -4.92 8.42 -6.04
CA GLU A 532 -5.62 9.11 -4.96
C GLU A 532 -7.02 8.53 -4.67
N LEU A 533 -7.74 8.01 -5.68
CA LEU A 533 -9.04 7.36 -5.48
C LEU A 533 -8.91 6.05 -4.69
N ILE A 534 -7.85 5.29 -4.93
CA ILE A 534 -7.56 4.07 -4.17
C ILE A 534 -7.14 4.43 -2.73
N GLU A 535 -6.24 5.39 -2.57
CA GLU A 535 -5.73 5.84 -1.27
C GLU A 535 -6.84 6.39 -0.36
N LYS A 536 -7.84 7.06 -0.95
CA LYS A 536 -9.03 7.53 -0.24
C LYS A 536 -10.10 6.44 -0.02
N GLY A 537 -9.85 5.22 -0.50
CA GLY A 537 -10.76 4.09 -0.33
C GLY A 537 -12.04 4.17 -1.15
N TYR A 538 -12.02 4.83 -2.31
CA TYR A 538 -13.20 5.02 -3.15
C TYR A 538 -13.36 3.93 -4.23
N VAL A 539 -12.38 3.04 -4.42
CA VAL A 539 -12.41 2.00 -5.45
C VAL A 539 -12.78 0.65 -4.83
N TYR A 540 -13.74 -0.03 -5.46
CA TYR A 540 -14.27 -1.32 -5.01
C TYR A 540 -14.42 -2.29 -6.18
N ILE A 541 -14.37 -3.60 -5.88
CA ILE A 541 -14.71 -4.68 -6.80
C ILE A 541 -15.98 -5.34 -6.28
N ALA A 542 -16.99 -5.46 -7.14
CA ALA A 542 -18.21 -6.19 -6.82
C ALA A 542 -17.96 -7.70 -6.86
N ALA A 543 -18.59 -8.45 -5.96
CA ALA A 543 -18.54 -9.90 -5.92
C ALA A 543 -19.94 -10.47 -6.21
N PRO A 544 -20.30 -10.72 -7.47
CA PRO A 544 -21.55 -11.40 -7.81
C PRO A 544 -21.50 -12.87 -7.36
N PRO A 545 -22.65 -13.52 -7.12
CA PRO A 545 -22.68 -14.95 -6.80
C PRO A 545 -22.31 -15.78 -8.03
N LEU A 546 -21.62 -16.90 -7.80
CA LEU A 546 -21.25 -17.85 -8.85
C LEU A 546 -22.39 -18.83 -9.18
N TYR A 547 -23.23 -19.13 -8.19
CA TYR A 547 -24.28 -20.14 -8.35
C TYR A 547 -25.62 -19.67 -7.79
N LEU A 548 -26.69 -20.11 -8.42
CA LEU A 548 -28.04 -20.14 -7.84
C LEU A 548 -28.45 -21.60 -7.65
N CYS A 549 -28.62 -22.00 -6.39
CA CYS A 549 -29.02 -23.34 -6.00
C CYS A 549 -30.51 -23.36 -5.63
N LYS A 550 -31.28 -24.29 -6.20
CA LYS A 550 -32.74 -24.43 -5.96
C LYS A 550 -33.13 -25.84 -5.62
N LYS A 551 -33.98 -25.99 -4.61
CA LYS A 551 -34.62 -27.26 -4.28
C LYS A 551 -36.06 -27.02 -3.81
N GLY A 552 -37.03 -27.39 -4.63
CA GLY A 552 -38.43 -27.07 -4.35
C GLY A 552 -38.66 -25.55 -4.27
N ASN A 553 -39.13 -25.06 -3.11
CA ASN A 553 -39.34 -23.64 -2.85
C ASN A 553 -38.15 -22.92 -2.22
N VAL A 554 -37.04 -23.62 -1.99
CA VAL A 554 -35.84 -23.02 -1.40
C VAL A 554 -34.89 -22.60 -2.50
N GLU A 555 -34.51 -21.32 -2.50
CA GLU A 555 -33.51 -20.73 -3.39
C GLU A 555 -32.42 -20.08 -2.54
N GLU A 556 -31.15 -20.31 -2.90
CA GLU A 556 -30.00 -19.70 -2.24
C GLU A 556 -28.92 -19.36 -3.27
N TYR A 557 -28.34 -18.15 -3.16
CA TYR A 557 -27.20 -17.75 -3.95
C TYR A 557 -25.91 -18.16 -3.23
N CYS A 558 -24.94 -18.71 -3.97
CA CYS A 558 -23.68 -19.17 -3.44
C CYS A 558 -22.53 -18.48 -4.17
N TRP A 559 -21.59 -17.96 -3.41
CA TRP A 559 -20.38 -17.27 -3.89
C TRP A 559 -19.15 -18.17 -4.00
N THR A 560 -19.20 -19.35 -3.34
CA THR A 560 -18.10 -20.32 -3.33
C THR A 560 -18.63 -21.74 -3.56
N ASP A 561 -17.73 -22.62 -4.04
CA ASP A 561 -18.03 -24.05 -4.17
C ASP A 561 -18.38 -24.69 -2.82
N GLN A 562 -17.78 -24.21 -1.72
CA GLN A 562 -18.09 -24.70 -0.38
C GLN A 562 -19.54 -24.37 0.00
N GLN A 563 -20.03 -23.17 -0.29
CA GLN A 563 -21.43 -22.79 -0.05
C GLN A 563 -22.38 -23.61 -0.91
N LYS A 564 -22.02 -23.83 -2.20
CA LYS A 564 -22.77 -24.71 -3.10
C LYS A 564 -22.85 -26.12 -2.51
N GLN A 565 -21.73 -26.70 -2.07
CA GLN A 565 -21.69 -28.04 -1.50
C GLN A 565 -22.52 -28.12 -0.19
N ALA A 566 -22.41 -27.11 0.67
CA ALA A 566 -23.23 -27.04 1.90
C ALA A 566 -24.74 -27.06 1.59
N PHE A 567 -25.17 -26.34 0.52
CA PHE A 567 -26.56 -26.40 0.06
C PHE A 567 -26.96 -27.81 -0.43
N VAL A 568 -26.09 -28.46 -1.23
CA VAL A 568 -26.31 -29.82 -1.74
C VAL A 568 -26.41 -30.82 -0.57
N ASP A 569 -25.55 -30.71 0.42
CA ASP A 569 -25.56 -31.59 1.60
C ASP A 569 -26.84 -31.40 2.42
N LYS A 570 -27.24 -30.15 2.63
CA LYS A 570 -28.39 -29.79 3.46
C LYS A 570 -29.75 -30.14 2.81
N TYR A 571 -29.89 -29.88 1.52
CA TYR A 571 -31.18 -30.01 0.82
C TYR A 571 -31.19 -31.13 -0.22
N GLY A 572 -30.04 -31.56 -0.71
CA GLY A 572 -29.88 -32.61 -1.71
C GLY A 572 -29.44 -33.95 -1.14
N SER A 573 -29.26 -34.06 0.20
CA SER A 573 -28.73 -35.25 0.88
C SER A 573 -27.40 -35.73 0.27
N GLY A 574 -26.51 -34.79 -0.06
CA GLY A 574 -25.20 -35.04 -0.68
C GLY A 574 -25.24 -35.41 -2.18
N ASN A 575 -26.42 -35.38 -2.81
CA ASN A 575 -26.56 -35.69 -4.24
C ASN A 575 -26.83 -34.41 -5.05
N GLU A 576 -25.81 -33.96 -5.80
CA GLU A 576 -25.87 -32.76 -6.63
C GLU A 576 -26.98 -32.84 -7.72
N SER A 577 -27.19 -34.05 -8.29
CA SER A 577 -28.24 -34.26 -9.30
C SER A 577 -29.67 -34.07 -8.78
N SER A 578 -29.86 -34.02 -7.46
CA SER A 578 -31.16 -33.81 -6.82
C SER A 578 -31.51 -32.33 -6.63
N VAL A 579 -30.56 -31.44 -6.92
CA VAL A 579 -30.63 -29.99 -6.75
C VAL A 579 -30.52 -29.32 -8.13
N ASN A 580 -31.29 -28.30 -8.39
CA ASN A 580 -31.11 -27.49 -9.60
C ASN A 580 -30.05 -26.42 -9.31
N ILE A 581 -28.88 -26.52 -9.96
CA ILE A 581 -27.76 -25.59 -9.82
C ILE A 581 -27.58 -24.86 -11.15
N GLN A 582 -27.77 -23.55 -11.12
CA GLN A 582 -27.46 -22.65 -12.22
C GLN A 582 -26.15 -21.95 -11.91
N ARG A 583 -25.14 -22.16 -12.77
CA ARG A 583 -23.88 -21.41 -12.69
C ARG A 583 -23.99 -20.16 -13.53
N TYR A 584 -23.61 -19.01 -12.98
CA TYR A 584 -23.48 -17.75 -13.69
C TYR A 584 -22.05 -17.58 -14.19
N LYS A 585 -21.88 -17.48 -15.51
CA LYS A 585 -20.58 -17.16 -16.15
C LYS A 585 -20.43 -15.67 -16.42
N GLY A 586 -21.55 -14.97 -16.62
CA GLY A 586 -21.56 -13.55 -16.87
C GLY A 586 -22.76 -12.84 -16.25
N LEU A 587 -22.57 -11.56 -15.97
CA LEU A 587 -23.60 -10.66 -15.38
C LEU A 587 -24.83 -10.53 -16.29
N GLY A 588 -24.64 -10.70 -17.60
CA GLY A 588 -25.72 -10.66 -18.59
C GLY A 588 -26.69 -11.84 -18.50
N GLU A 589 -26.33 -12.92 -17.78
CA GLU A 589 -27.19 -14.09 -17.53
C GLU A 589 -28.18 -13.84 -16.38
N MET A 590 -27.94 -12.81 -15.56
CA MET A 590 -28.80 -12.41 -14.46
C MET A 590 -29.93 -11.51 -14.95
N SER A 591 -31.13 -11.68 -14.36
CA SER A 591 -32.18 -10.66 -14.49
C SER A 591 -31.81 -9.40 -13.71
N ALA A 592 -32.45 -8.27 -14.03
CA ALA A 592 -32.22 -7.01 -13.32
C ALA A 592 -32.51 -7.12 -11.80
N GLU A 593 -33.50 -7.92 -11.42
CA GLU A 593 -33.87 -8.16 -10.02
C GLU A 593 -32.82 -9.03 -9.30
N GLN A 594 -32.30 -10.06 -9.96
CA GLN A 594 -31.23 -10.89 -9.43
C GLN A 594 -29.95 -10.07 -9.22
N LEU A 595 -29.55 -9.29 -10.23
CA LEU A 595 -28.36 -8.43 -10.13
C LEU A 595 -28.51 -7.36 -9.03
N TRP A 596 -29.69 -6.79 -8.88
CA TRP A 596 -30.00 -5.87 -7.80
C TRP A 596 -29.87 -6.56 -6.43
N SER A 597 -30.61 -7.63 -6.22
CA SER A 597 -30.71 -8.26 -4.90
C SER A 597 -29.40 -8.88 -4.38
N THR A 598 -28.48 -9.28 -5.28
CA THR A 598 -27.23 -9.98 -4.92
C THR A 598 -25.99 -9.08 -4.96
N THR A 599 -25.95 -8.12 -5.90
CA THR A 599 -24.70 -7.44 -6.27
C THR A 599 -24.76 -5.91 -6.13
N MET A 600 -25.93 -5.30 -6.34
CA MET A 600 -26.04 -3.84 -6.38
C MET A 600 -26.72 -3.25 -5.14
N ASN A 601 -27.61 -3.98 -4.46
CA ASN A 601 -28.30 -3.50 -3.27
C ASN A 601 -27.31 -3.31 -2.11
N PRO A 602 -27.17 -2.09 -1.56
CA PRO A 602 -26.26 -1.81 -0.46
C PRO A 602 -26.45 -2.68 0.80
N GLU A 603 -27.67 -3.19 1.01
CA GLU A 603 -28.00 -4.01 2.19
C GLU A 603 -27.51 -5.46 2.10
N ASN A 604 -27.38 -6.00 0.87
CA ASN A 604 -27.13 -7.44 0.67
C ASN A 604 -25.84 -7.75 -0.07
N ARG A 605 -25.27 -6.76 -0.79
CA ARG A 605 -24.11 -6.95 -1.65
C ARG A 605 -22.81 -7.14 -0.89
N THR A 606 -21.88 -7.84 -1.49
CA THR A 606 -20.50 -7.93 -1.05
C THR A 606 -19.60 -7.10 -1.97
N LEU A 607 -18.88 -6.14 -1.39
CA LEU A 607 -17.87 -5.33 -2.08
C LEU A 607 -16.50 -5.57 -1.44
N ARG A 608 -15.49 -5.76 -2.27
CA ARG A 608 -14.08 -5.76 -1.85
C ARG A 608 -13.49 -4.38 -2.10
N GLN A 609 -13.08 -3.69 -1.04
CA GLN A 609 -12.38 -2.41 -1.18
C GLN A 609 -10.96 -2.64 -1.68
N VAL A 610 -10.55 -1.86 -2.67
CA VAL A 610 -9.18 -1.89 -3.19
C VAL A 610 -8.31 -1.02 -2.32
N ALA A 611 -7.23 -1.56 -1.80
CA ALA A 611 -6.25 -0.85 -0.98
C ALA A 611 -4.83 -1.11 -1.51
N ILE A 612 -3.95 -0.15 -1.32
CA ILE A 612 -2.51 -0.29 -1.60
C ILE A 612 -1.80 -0.40 -0.25
N GLU A 613 -1.32 -1.58 0.08
CA GLU A 613 -0.58 -1.82 1.31
C GLU A 613 0.89 -1.43 1.18
N ASN A 614 1.48 -1.80 0.05
CA ASN A 614 2.86 -1.46 -0.31
C ASN A 614 2.89 -0.97 -1.76
N VAL A 615 3.28 0.30 -1.93
CA VAL A 615 3.32 0.96 -3.25
C VAL A 615 4.37 0.31 -4.15
N ALA A 616 5.53 -0.06 -3.60
CA ALA A 616 6.60 -0.70 -4.35
C ALA A 616 6.17 -2.05 -4.91
N GLN A 617 5.54 -2.88 -4.07
CA GLN A 617 5.02 -4.17 -4.48
C GLN A 617 3.88 -4.06 -5.49
N ALA A 618 2.98 -3.08 -5.31
CA ALA A 618 1.91 -2.83 -6.27
C ALA A 618 2.47 -2.40 -7.64
N ASP A 619 3.45 -1.50 -7.66
CA ASP A 619 4.14 -1.07 -8.87
C ASP A 619 4.84 -2.25 -9.57
N TYR A 620 5.59 -3.06 -8.83
CA TYR A 620 6.22 -4.27 -9.35
C TYR A 620 5.19 -5.23 -9.96
N THR A 621 4.08 -5.48 -9.25
CA THR A 621 3.03 -6.40 -9.71
C THR A 621 2.39 -5.91 -11.00
N PHE A 622 2.01 -4.62 -11.09
CA PHE A 622 1.44 -4.07 -12.33
C PHE A 622 2.44 -4.08 -13.48
N SER A 623 3.70 -3.74 -13.24
CA SER A 623 4.74 -3.79 -14.28
C SER A 623 5.00 -5.23 -14.75
N MET A 624 5.05 -6.19 -13.85
CA MET A 624 5.25 -7.60 -14.17
C MET A 624 4.07 -8.17 -14.96
N LEU A 625 2.82 -7.93 -14.51
CA LEU A 625 1.63 -8.48 -15.15
C LEU A 625 1.30 -7.78 -16.48
N MET A 626 1.46 -6.46 -16.54
CA MET A 626 0.93 -5.61 -17.61
C MET A 626 2.00 -4.93 -18.45
N GLY A 627 3.29 -5.00 -18.06
CA GLY A 627 4.43 -4.43 -18.76
C GLY A 627 4.81 -5.16 -20.05
N ASP A 628 5.80 -4.61 -20.77
CA ASP A 628 6.26 -5.13 -22.06
C ASP A 628 7.09 -6.40 -21.93
N ASP A 629 7.86 -6.54 -20.83
CA ASP A 629 8.69 -7.72 -20.61
C ASP A 629 7.82 -8.96 -20.31
N VAL A 630 8.08 -10.00 -21.10
CA VAL A 630 7.34 -11.28 -21.02
C VAL A 630 7.97 -12.24 -20.02
N ALA A 631 9.29 -12.18 -19.83
CA ALA A 631 10.02 -13.15 -19.04
C ALA A 631 9.59 -13.19 -17.56
N PRO A 632 9.47 -12.04 -16.83
CA PRO A 632 9.01 -12.04 -15.46
C PRO A 632 7.58 -12.56 -15.29
N ARG A 633 6.68 -12.22 -16.23
CA ARG A 633 5.30 -12.70 -16.23
C ARG A 633 5.21 -14.20 -16.44
N ARG A 634 6.02 -14.75 -17.36
CA ARG A 634 6.09 -16.18 -17.61
C ARG A 634 6.59 -16.92 -16.37
N GLN A 635 7.64 -16.44 -15.75
CA GLN A 635 8.18 -17.01 -14.52
C GLN A 635 7.13 -17.02 -13.41
N PHE A 636 6.42 -15.90 -13.21
CA PHE A 636 5.33 -15.80 -12.24
C PHE A 636 4.24 -16.85 -12.48
N ILE A 637 3.83 -17.06 -13.75
CA ILE A 637 2.82 -18.06 -14.12
C ILE A 637 3.34 -19.47 -13.80
N GLU A 638 4.58 -19.78 -14.13
CA GLU A 638 5.20 -21.09 -13.88
C GLU A 638 5.30 -21.38 -12.38
N GLU A 639 5.69 -20.42 -11.58
CA GLU A 639 5.82 -20.53 -10.11
C GLU A 639 4.47 -20.68 -9.40
N ASN A 640 3.40 -20.06 -9.92
CA ASN A 640 2.08 -20.03 -9.30
C ASN A 640 1.05 -20.94 -9.99
N ALA A 641 1.44 -21.74 -10.97
CA ALA A 641 0.52 -22.58 -11.74
C ALA A 641 -0.24 -23.60 -10.88
N THR A 642 0.36 -24.08 -9.79
CA THR A 642 -0.25 -25.03 -8.86
C THR A 642 -1.40 -24.43 -8.04
N TYR A 643 -1.43 -23.11 -7.86
CA TYR A 643 -2.47 -22.40 -7.13
C TYR A 643 -3.62 -21.92 -8.02
N ALA A 644 -3.46 -22.03 -9.34
CA ALA A 644 -4.47 -21.58 -10.28
C ALA A 644 -5.62 -22.59 -10.36
N THR A 645 -6.84 -22.15 -10.03
CA THR A 645 -8.07 -22.88 -10.33
C THR A 645 -8.43 -22.60 -11.78
N ILE A 646 -8.07 -23.49 -12.70
CA ILE A 646 -8.39 -23.34 -14.12
C ILE A 646 -9.79 -23.89 -14.36
N ASP A 647 -10.67 -23.01 -14.84
CA ASP A 647 -11.99 -23.40 -15.32
C ASP A 647 -11.86 -23.97 -16.74
N THR A 648 -11.82 -25.30 -16.86
CA THR A 648 -11.73 -26.03 -18.14
C THR A 648 -13.12 -26.38 -18.67
#